data_363167fbd9ef77901fc306eb697a5d2a
#
_entry.id   363167fbd9ef77901fc306eb697a5d2a
#
_cell.length_a   1.000
_cell.length_b   1.000
_cell.length_c   1.000
_cell.angle_alpha   90.00
_cell.angle_beta   90.00
_cell.angle_gamma   90.00
#
_symmetry.space_group_name_H-M   'P 1'
#
loop_
_entity.id
_entity.type
_entity.pdbx_description
1 polymer ?
#
loop_
_entity_poly.entity_id
_entity_poly.type
_entity_poly.pdbx_seq_one_letter_code
_entity_poly.pdbx_strand_id
1 'polypeptide(L)'
;MKEKWILQTKRADFNALAARFGIDPVTVRLIVNRGYDTEEKIDRYLHAGIGDMYPPALLKDMDTGAGLVLDAVRAGNGIVIASDYDADGICSGHILKEGLRSLGARAWVKTPDRSTEGYGLNERIVREASAEGASMLLTCDNGIAALAPIDLAKKLGLTVVVTDHHEVPYTFNNDGSKKYVLPLADAVIDPARPDCPYPFKKICGATVAWKLIQQLFLMEELEKDSLSKTRTAVCVDGTENEAAAATGDDAEMAGCAAAASGDDAEMTDCPAAATGDAAEMADCAAAATGDASAFGLNPANTRRIRLLESLLELAAFATITDVCDLTDENRIIVKEGLARMRRTSRPGLRALASVNSVSLDNLTPYHIGFVFGPCINAAGRLSGVKDAFTLLEAESLDEAWPVAARLKELNDSRKYLTQQGTEQAAQQLNDIEKRTGCLPKVVVLYLKGCHESLAGIIAGRIRESCNRPTIVLTDTDKSAGTPSMLKGSGRSIEAYNMFDALQRCRGLLDHFGGHPMAAGMTLPAANLDDFRTRLNDECALSEEDFIPTIDIDVPMPIGYISEKLIEEFRLLEPTGKGNPQPLFAENYFRIRSIRPIGKERRFFRLSVMNRSGSVIDALYFNDGEQFAADLREYFGEKAWNDALLGHPNPIELMLAYYPGVNEYQGMKNLQIIISHYSFIRNKNT
;
A
#
# COMPACT_ATOMS: atom_id res chain seq x y z
N MET A 1 22.83 -14.45 13.79
CA MET A 1 21.87 -15.57 13.58
C MET A 1 22.32 -16.44 12.41
N LYS A 2 22.12 -17.76 12.44
CA LYS A 2 22.29 -18.59 11.25
C LYS A 2 21.15 -18.29 10.30
N GLU A 3 21.47 -18.04 9.05
CA GLU A 3 20.48 -17.84 7.96
C GLU A 3 20.63 -18.94 6.93
N LYS A 4 19.54 -19.32 6.31
CA LYS A 4 19.51 -20.30 5.21
C LYS A 4 19.33 -19.57 3.89
N TRP A 5 20.38 -19.51 3.08
CA TRP A 5 20.31 -18.87 1.76
C TRP A 5 19.83 -19.87 0.72
N ILE A 6 18.74 -19.53 0.04
CA ILE A 6 18.11 -20.35 -1.00
C ILE A 6 18.24 -19.62 -2.34
N LEU A 7 18.81 -20.30 -3.33
CA LEU A 7 18.89 -19.78 -4.67
C LEU A 7 17.60 -20.06 -5.45
N GLN A 8 17.02 -19.03 -6.03
CA GLN A 8 15.89 -19.16 -6.95
C GLN A 8 16.35 -19.82 -8.27
N THR A 9 15.71 -20.94 -8.65
CA THR A 9 16.17 -21.80 -9.75
C THR A 9 15.12 -22.02 -10.83
N LYS A 10 14.29 -21.03 -11.15
CA LYS A 10 13.37 -21.15 -12.29
C LYS A 10 14.16 -21.30 -13.60
N ARG A 11 13.60 -22.10 -14.52
CA ARG A 11 14.27 -22.42 -15.80
C ARG A 11 13.56 -21.69 -16.94
N ALA A 12 14.34 -21.06 -17.81
CA ALA A 12 13.91 -20.47 -19.06
C ALA A 12 15.13 -20.34 -19.99
N ASP A 13 14.93 -20.09 -21.26
CA ASP A 13 16.00 -19.65 -22.16
C ASP A 13 16.22 -18.14 -21.98
N PHE A 14 17.01 -17.80 -20.95
CA PHE A 14 17.27 -16.41 -20.59
C PHE A 14 17.96 -15.63 -21.72
N ASN A 15 18.78 -16.29 -22.55
CA ASN A 15 19.47 -15.62 -23.64
C ASN A 15 18.52 -15.30 -24.81
N ALA A 16 17.65 -16.24 -25.18
CA ALA A 16 16.65 -15.99 -26.22
C ALA A 16 15.66 -14.87 -25.79
N LEU A 17 15.17 -14.91 -24.55
CA LEU A 17 14.30 -13.87 -24.02
C LEU A 17 15.01 -12.52 -23.90
N ALA A 18 16.27 -12.50 -23.47
CA ALA A 18 17.08 -11.28 -23.39
C ALA A 18 17.23 -10.63 -24.77
N ALA A 19 17.55 -11.42 -25.79
CA ALA A 19 17.64 -10.94 -27.18
C ALA A 19 16.29 -10.42 -27.70
N ARG A 20 15.18 -11.09 -27.33
CA ARG A 20 13.82 -10.71 -27.73
C ARG A 20 13.42 -9.35 -27.19
N PHE A 21 13.69 -9.08 -25.91
CA PHE A 21 13.28 -7.83 -25.22
C PHE A 21 14.37 -6.76 -25.20
N GLY A 22 15.58 -7.05 -25.68
CA GLY A 22 16.70 -6.10 -25.72
C GLY A 22 17.26 -5.75 -24.34
N ILE A 23 17.15 -6.66 -23.37
CA ILE A 23 17.58 -6.47 -21.97
C ILE A 23 18.61 -7.57 -21.58
N ASP A 24 19.31 -7.34 -20.46
CA ASP A 24 20.32 -8.28 -19.97
C ASP A 24 19.69 -9.61 -19.51
N PRO A 25 20.35 -10.78 -19.76
CA PRO A 25 19.87 -12.08 -19.26
C PRO A 25 19.64 -12.14 -17.76
N VAL A 26 20.40 -11.36 -16.96
CA VAL A 26 20.18 -11.25 -15.50
C VAL A 26 18.83 -10.60 -15.22
N THR A 27 18.50 -9.51 -15.93
CA THR A 27 17.20 -8.83 -15.78
C THR A 27 16.04 -9.74 -16.16
N VAL A 28 16.15 -10.49 -17.26
CA VAL A 28 15.15 -11.50 -17.63
C VAL A 28 14.99 -12.55 -16.54
N ARG A 29 16.11 -13.06 -15.99
CA ARG A 29 16.06 -14.06 -14.92
C ARG A 29 15.34 -13.52 -13.68
N LEU A 30 15.56 -12.25 -13.31
CA LEU A 30 14.86 -11.60 -12.22
C LEU A 30 13.34 -11.54 -12.47
N ILE A 31 12.91 -11.22 -13.69
CA ILE A 31 11.50 -11.18 -14.08
C ILE A 31 10.87 -12.59 -14.04
N VAL A 32 11.57 -13.58 -14.57
CA VAL A 32 11.13 -14.99 -14.56
C VAL A 32 11.03 -15.53 -13.13
N ASN A 33 11.98 -15.20 -12.25
CA ASN A 33 11.93 -15.58 -10.83
C ASN A 33 10.68 -15.03 -10.13
N ARG A 34 10.16 -13.88 -10.55
CA ARG A 34 8.92 -13.28 -10.06
C ARG A 34 7.64 -13.89 -10.64
N GLY A 35 7.74 -14.93 -11.50
CA GLY A 35 6.61 -15.67 -12.05
C GLY A 35 6.15 -15.23 -13.44
N TYR A 36 6.87 -14.30 -14.06
CA TYR A 36 6.61 -13.87 -15.44
C TYR A 36 7.49 -14.68 -16.39
N ASP A 37 7.05 -15.88 -16.76
CA ASP A 37 7.81 -16.94 -17.41
C ASP A 37 7.48 -17.19 -18.88
N THR A 38 6.54 -16.42 -19.45
CA THR A 38 6.22 -16.42 -20.89
C THR A 38 6.48 -15.04 -21.50
N GLU A 39 6.61 -14.99 -22.83
CA GLU A 39 6.82 -13.72 -23.55
C GLU A 39 5.72 -12.72 -23.27
N GLU A 40 4.45 -13.14 -23.26
CA GLU A 40 3.30 -12.27 -23.01
C GLU A 40 3.33 -11.71 -21.57
N LYS A 41 3.70 -12.54 -20.59
CA LYS A 41 3.81 -12.09 -19.20
C LYS A 41 4.99 -11.13 -19.01
N ILE A 42 6.13 -11.39 -19.65
CA ILE A 42 7.30 -10.49 -19.59
C ILE A 42 6.96 -9.15 -20.24
N ASP A 43 6.30 -9.18 -21.41
CA ASP A 43 5.86 -7.96 -22.10
C ASP A 43 4.91 -7.15 -21.23
N ARG A 44 3.89 -7.78 -20.64
CA ARG A 44 2.97 -7.16 -19.69
C ARG A 44 3.71 -6.58 -18.47
N TYR A 45 4.71 -7.29 -17.91
CA TYR A 45 5.49 -6.80 -16.78
C TYR A 45 6.27 -5.53 -17.12
N LEU A 46 6.86 -5.48 -18.32
CA LEU A 46 7.71 -4.36 -18.77
C LEU A 46 6.89 -3.15 -19.24
N HIS A 47 5.83 -3.39 -20.02
CA HIS A 47 5.20 -2.37 -20.84
C HIS A 47 3.77 -2.02 -20.44
N ALA A 48 3.08 -2.85 -19.61
CA ALA A 48 1.70 -2.58 -19.25
C ALA A 48 1.50 -1.21 -18.61
N GLY A 49 0.44 -0.53 -19.03
CA GLY A 49 -0.03 0.76 -18.54
C GLY A 49 -1.50 0.72 -18.15
N ILE A 50 -2.12 1.88 -17.92
CA ILE A 50 -3.50 2.01 -17.43
C ILE A 50 -4.49 1.29 -18.36
N GLY A 51 -4.29 1.36 -19.68
CA GLY A 51 -5.17 0.69 -20.66
C GLY A 51 -5.16 -0.84 -20.59
N ASP A 52 -4.17 -1.44 -19.93
CA ASP A 52 -4.05 -2.88 -19.73
C ASP A 52 -4.66 -3.35 -18.41
N MET A 53 -5.26 -2.45 -17.63
CA MET A 53 -5.98 -2.79 -16.40
C MET A 53 -7.29 -3.51 -16.75
N TYR A 54 -7.70 -4.41 -15.87
CA TYR A 54 -8.94 -5.15 -16.08
C TYR A 54 -10.16 -4.23 -15.98
N PRO A 55 -11.16 -4.38 -16.90
CA PRO A 55 -12.38 -3.59 -16.84
C PRO A 55 -13.11 -3.74 -15.49
N PRO A 56 -13.65 -2.64 -14.92
CA PRO A 56 -14.35 -2.69 -13.63
C PRO A 56 -15.58 -3.60 -13.66
N ALA A 57 -16.28 -3.70 -14.79
CA ALA A 57 -17.45 -4.58 -14.97
C ALA A 57 -17.17 -6.08 -14.75
N LEU A 58 -15.89 -6.51 -14.74
CA LEU A 58 -15.51 -7.88 -14.38
C LEU A 58 -15.63 -8.16 -12.88
N LEU A 59 -15.68 -7.13 -12.02
CA LEU A 59 -15.97 -7.32 -10.61
C LEU A 59 -17.44 -7.73 -10.46
N LYS A 60 -17.65 -8.83 -9.72
CA LYS A 60 -19.01 -9.33 -9.47
C LYS A 60 -19.87 -8.26 -8.81
N ASP A 61 -21.11 -8.13 -9.26
CA ASP A 61 -22.10 -7.14 -8.82
C ASP A 61 -21.72 -5.66 -9.08
N MET A 62 -20.65 -5.37 -9.85
CA MET A 62 -20.21 -4.01 -10.15
C MET A 62 -21.29 -3.21 -10.87
N ASP A 63 -21.88 -3.76 -11.95
CA ASP A 63 -22.93 -3.08 -12.71
C ASP A 63 -24.19 -2.84 -11.88
N THR A 64 -24.57 -3.83 -11.07
CA THR A 64 -25.71 -3.72 -10.14
C THR A 64 -25.48 -2.63 -9.11
N GLY A 65 -24.31 -2.66 -8.44
CA GLY A 65 -23.97 -1.65 -7.44
C GLY A 65 -23.85 -0.25 -8.01
N ALA A 66 -23.20 -0.10 -9.17
CA ALA A 66 -23.10 1.17 -9.86
C ALA A 66 -24.47 1.70 -10.30
N GLY A 67 -25.38 0.85 -10.79
CA GLY A 67 -26.75 1.22 -11.12
C GLY A 67 -27.50 1.77 -9.91
N LEU A 68 -27.46 1.07 -8.78
CA LEU A 68 -28.09 1.51 -7.52
C LEU A 68 -27.53 2.86 -7.04
N VAL A 69 -26.22 3.06 -7.15
CA VAL A 69 -25.58 4.34 -6.80
C VAL A 69 -26.05 5.46 -7.73
N LEU A 70 -26.08 5.25 -9.05
CA LEU A 70 -26.57 6.25 -10.00
C LEU A 70 -28.02 6.60 -9.77
N ASP A 71 -28.88 5.62 -9.46
CA ASP A 71 -30.30 5.86 -9.14
C ASP A 71 -30.44 6.70 -7.88
N ALA A 72 -29.64 6.45 -6.84
CA ALA A 72 -29.62 7.27 -5.62
C ALA A 72 -29.15 8.70 -5.90
N VAL A 73 -28.11 8.88 -6.75
CA VAL A 73 -27.62 10.21 -7.17
C VAL A 73 -28.71 10.98 -7.93
N ARG A 74 -29.38 10.36 -8.89
CA ARG A 74 -30.46 10.97 -9.70
C ARG A 74 -31.66 11.35 -8.87
N ALA A 75 -31.99 10.55 -7.87
CA ALA A 75 -33.09 10.84 -6.95
C ALA A 75 -32.74 11.94 -5.90
N GLY A 76 -31.50 12.44 -5.87
CA GLY A 76 -31.02 13.39 -4.87
C GLY A 76 -30.93 12.80 -3.45
N ASN A 77 -30.88 11.47 -3.37
CA ASN A 77 -30.85 10.73 -2.12
C ASN A 77 -29.52 10.90 -1.38
N GLY A 78 -29.56 10.86 -0.04
CA GLY A 78 -28.36 10.87 0.80
C GLY A 78 -27.62 9.53 0.78
N ILE A 79 -26.32 9.57 0.56
CA ILE A 79 -25.43 8.39 0.55
C ILE A 79 -24.44 8.51 1.69
N VAL A 80 -24.48 7.58 2.64
CA VAL A 80 -23.39 7.44 3.66
C VAL A 80 -22.34 6.48 3.15
N ILE A 81 -21.09 6.95 3.13
CA ILE A 81 -19.90 6.14 2.83
C ILE A 81 -19.35 5.65 4.18
N ALA A 82 -19.49 4.36 4.47
CA ALA A 82 -18.91 3.74 5.66
C ALA A 82 -17.51 3.22 5.34
N SER A 83 -16.50 3.94 5.81
CA SER A 83 -15.09 3.70 5.54
C SER A 83 -14.39 3.15 6.78
N ASP A 84 -13.23 2.48 6.63
CA ASP A 84 -12.38 2.14 7.79
C ASP A 84 -11.43 3.30 8.16
N TYR A 85 -10.67 3.11 9.25
CA TYR A 85 -9.85 4.14 9.90
C TYR A 85 -8.37 4.15 9.47
N ASP A 86 -7.92 3.23 8.64
CA ASP A 86 -6.54 3.20 8.15
C ASP A 86 -6.36 3.91 6.80
N ALA A 87 -5.15 3.88 6.26
CA ALA A 87 -4.85 4.62 5.05
C ALA A 87 -5.61 4.11 3.82
N ASP A 88 -5.93 2.80 3.72
CA ASP A 88 -6.74 2.26 2.64
C ASP A 88 -8.19 2.74 2.79
N GLY A 89 -8.80 2.59 3.97
CA GLY A 89 -10.15 3.08 4.23
C GLY A 89 -10.28 4.60 3.99
N ILE A 90 -9.33 5.40 4.49
CA ILE A 90 -9.33 6.86 4.32
C ILE A 90 -9.23 7.24 2.83
N CYS A 91 -8.34 6.61 2.07
CA CYS A 91 -8.23 6.82 0.62
C CYS A 91 -9.48 6.37 -0.11
N SER A 92 -10.03 5.19 0.23
CA SER A 92 -11.27 4.65 -0.33
C SER A 92 -12.45 5.58 -0.13
N GLY A 93 -12.64 6.04 1.12
CA GLY A 93 -13.72 6.96 1.49
C GLY A 93 -13.60 8.31 0.76
N HIS A 94 -12.38 8.83 0.61
CA HIS A 94 -12.14 10.08 -0.12
C HIS A 94 -12.38 9.90 -1.63
N ILE A 95 -11.89 8.81 -2.24
CA ILE A 95 -12.14 8.48 -3.65
C ILE A 95 -13.64 8.45 -3.95
N LEU A 96 -14.42 7.73 -3.15
CA LEU A 96 -15.88 7.66 -3.32
C LEU A 96 -16.54 9.03 -3.12
N LYS A 97 -16.17 9.77 -2.07
CA LYS A 97 -16.74 11.10 -1.78
C LYS A 97 -16.49 12.07 -2.94
N GLU A 98 -15.24 12.16 -3.42
CA GLU A 98 -14.85 13.07 -4.51
C GLU A 98 -15.50 12.66 -5.84
N GLY A 99 -15.46 11.36 -6.17
CA GLY A 99 -16.09 10.82 -7.38
C GLY A 99 -17.61 11.04 -7.40
N LEU A 100 -18.30 10.71 -6.31
CA LEU A 100 -19.75 10.91 -6.18
C LEU A 100 -20.14 12.40 -6.19
N ARG A 101 -19.36 13.27 -5.54
CA ARG A 101 -19.55 14.72 -5.60
C ARG A 101 -19.46 15.23 -7.04
N SER A 102 -18.59 14.69 -7.87
CA SER A 102 -18.48 15.08 -9.28
C SER A 102 -19.72 14.74 -10.13
N LEU A 103 -20.52 13.77 -9.65
CA LEU A 103 -21.82 13.39 -10.22
C LEU A 103 -22.99 14.15 -9.59
N GLY A 104 -22.72 15.08 -8.66
CA GLY A 104 -23.76 15.85 -7.97
C GLY A 104 -24.40 15.14 -6.78
N ALA A 105 -23.83 14.05 -6.29
CA ALA A 105 -24.37 13.30 -5.16
C ALA A 105 -24.25 14.05 -3.85
N ARG A 106 -25.25 13.83 -2.97
CA ARG A 106 -25.18 14.18 -1.55
C ARG A 106 -24.58 13.03 -0.77
N ALA A 107 -23.24 13.03 -0.61
CA ALA A 107 -22.50 11.96 0.05
C ALA A 107 -21.61 12.46 1.18
N TRP A 108 -21.52 11.69 2.28
CA TRP A 108 -20.63 11.97 3.40
C TRP A 108 -20.07 10.70 4.02
N VAL A 109 -18.86 10.82 4.63
CA VAL A 109 -18.12 9.68 5.15
C VAL A 109 -18.36 9.52 6.66
N LYS A 110 -18.47 8.27 7.11
CA LYS A 110 -18.45 7.86 8.52
C LYS A 110 -17.43 6.74 8.70
N THR A 111 -16.75 6.77 9.84
CA THR A 111 -15.74 5.80 10.22
C THR A 111 -15.99 5.27 11.64
N PRO A 112 -15.56 4.04 11.93
CA PRO A 112 -15.56 3.52 13.29
C PRO A 112 -14.45 4.16 14.13
N ASP A 113 -14.63 4.18 15.45
CA ASP A 113 -13.56 4.48 16.39
C ASP A 113 -12.78 3.19 16.69
N ARG A 114 -11.49 3.20 16.35
CA ARG A 114 -10.62 2.03 16.49
C ARG A 114 -10.53 1.49 17.92
N SER A 115 -10.53 2.40 18.91
CA SER A 115 -10.30 2.05 20.31
C SER A 115 -11.55 1.48 20.98
N THR A 116 -12.73 2.01 20.65
CA THR A 116 -13.99 1.68 21.31
C THR A 116 -14.87 0.73 20.50
N GLU A 117 -14.77 0.76 19.16
CA GLU A 117 -15.68 0.04 18.26
C GLU A 117 -14.98 -1.05 17.44
N GLY A 118 -13.67 -0.97 17.28
CA GLY A 118 -12.89 -1.93 16.48
C GLY A 118 -12.89 -1.61 14.99
N TYR A 119 -12.88 -2.64 14.16
CA TYR A 119 -12.75 -2.55 12.71
C TYR A 119 -14.11 -2.59 12.00
N GLY A 120 -14.26 -1.75 10.98
CA GLY A 120 -15.31 -1.83 9.97
C GLY A 120 -16.69 -1.31 10.42
N LEU A 121 -17.70 -1.63 9.60
CA LEU A 121 -19.08 -1.19 9.79
C LEU A 121 -19.67 -1.75 11.10
N ASN A 122 -20.30 -0.87 11.88
CA ASN A 122 -20.97 -1.19 13.14
C ASN A 122 -22.40 -0.62 13.22
N GLU A 123 -23.16 -1.01 14.25
CA GLU A 123 -24.55 -0.58 14.39
C GLU A 123 -24.70 0.93 14.63
N ARG A 124 -23.75 1.60 15.30
CA ARG A 124 -23.79 3.06 15.49
C ARG A 124 -23.80 3.78 14.16
N ILE A 125 -22.86 3.42 13.25
CA ILE A 125 -22.77 4.03 11.92
C ILE A 125 -24.07 3.85 11.14
N VAL A 126 -24.66 2.65 11.19
CA VAL A 126 -25.93 2.34 10.52
C VAL A 126 -27.08 3.19 11.08
N ARG A 127 -27.22 3.28 12.41
CA ARG A 127 -28.28 4.07 13.05
C ARG A 127 -28.13 5.56 12.78
N GLU A 128 -26.91 6.07 12.85
CA GLU A 128 -26.61 7.48 12.51
C GLU A 128 -26.92 7.77 11.04
N ALA A 129 -26.53 6.89 10.10
CA ALA A 129 -26.84 7.04 8.68
C ALA A 129 -28.36 7.18 8.45
N SER A 130 -29.16 6.30 9.06
CA SER A 130 -30.61 6.34 8.97
C SER A 130 -31.18 7.62 9.62
N ALA A 131 -30.69 8.02 10.79
CA ALA A 131 -31.15 9.23 11.52
C ALA A 131 -30.80 10.53 10.77
N GLU A 132 -29.70 10.57 10.01
CA GLU A 132 -29.29 11.70 9.18
C GLU A 132 -30.01 11.75 7.83
N GLY A 133 -30.93 10.81 7.57
CA GLY A 133 -31.77 10.79 6.36
C GLY A 133 -31.04 10.23 5.14
N ALA A 134 -30.04 9.35 5.32
CA ALA A 134 -29.51 8.57 4.23
C ALA A 134 -30.54 7.56 3.74
N SER A 135 -30.58 7.33 2.45
CA SER A 135 -31.31 6.21 1.82
C SER A 135 -30.39 5.09 1.37
N MET A 136 -29.08 5.35 1.30
CA MET A 136 -28.08 4.39 0.88
C MET A 136 -26.90 4.36 1.86
N LEU A 137 -26.41 3.15 2.14
CA LEU A 137 -25.17 2.85 2.81
C LEU A 137 -24.23 2.21 1.81
N LEU A 138 -23.12 2.89 1.51
CA LEU A 138 -22.03 2.40 0.64
C LEU A 138 -20.80 2.14 1.52
N THR A 139 -20.38 0.89 1.67
CA THR A 139 -19.15 0.60 2.41
C THR A 139 -17.92 0.68 1.51
N CYS A 140 -16.76 0.95 2.09
CA CYS A 140 -15.49 0.82 1.38
C CYS A 140 -14.38 0.35 2.33
N ASP A 141 -13.57 -0.59 1.84
CA ASP A 141 -12.51 -1.23 2.62
C ASP A 141 -13.03 -1.97 3.87
N ASN A 142 -14.29 -2.31 3.86
CA ASN A 142 -14.97 -3.12 4.89
C ASN A 142 -16.37 -3.50 4.41
N GLY A 143 -17.04 -4.36 5.18
CA GLY A 143 -18.45 -4.71 4.92
C GLY A 143 -18.68 -6.16 4.64
N ILE A 144 -17.75 -6.88 4.01
CA ILE A 144 -17.92 -8.30 3.66
C ILE A 144 -18.19 -9.20 4.88
N ALA A 145 -17.63 -8.85 6.03
CA ALA A 145 -17.82 -9.56 7.30
C ALA A 145 -18.90 -8.92 8.21
N ALA A 146 -19.47 -7.77 7.83
CA ALA A 146 -20.40 -6.99 8.68
C ALA A 146 -21.85 -7.49 8.57
N LEU A 147 -22.09 -8.79 8.80
CA LEU A 147 -23.40 -9.42 8.59
C LEU A 147 -24.52 -8.75 9.40
N ALA A 148 -24.35 -8.62 10.72
CA ALA A 148 -25.38 -8.07 11.59
C ALA A 148 -25.64 -6.56 11.37
N PRO A 149 -24.62 -5.68 11.20
CA PRO A 149 -24.83 -4.29 10.84
C PRO A 149 -25.56 -4.11 9.50
N ILE A 150 -25.26 -4.93 8.49
CA ILE A 150 -25.95 -4.88 7.19
C ILE A 150 -27.40 -5.34 7.32
N ASP A 151 -27.67 -6.40 8.07
CA ASP A 151 -29.04 -6.81 8.39
C ASP A 151 -29.85 -5.69 9.08
N LEU A 152 -29.20 -4.96 9.98
CA LEU A 152 -29.83 -3.78 10.62
C LEU A 152 -30.10 -2.67 9.59
N ALA A 153 -29.15 -2.37 8.70
CA ALA A 153 -29.33 -1.37 7.64
C ALA A 153 -30.51 -1.72 6.74
N LYS A 154 -30.65 -2.98 6.36
CA LYS A 154 -31.79 -3.47 5.56
C LYS A 154 -33.12 -3.34 6.31
N LYS A 155 -33.15 -3.65 7.61
CA LYS A 155 -34.35 -3.45 8.46
C LYS A 155 -34.76 -1.99 8.60
N LEU A 156 -33.78 -1.07 8.54
CA LEU A 156 -34.04 0.38 8.55
C LEU A 156 -34.41 0.95 7.16
N GLY A 157 -34.49 0.10 6.13
CA GLY A 157 -34.90 0.49 4.78
C GLY A 157 -33.80 1.09 3.92
N LEU A 158 -32.53 0.97 4.33
CA LEU A 158 -31.40 1.46 3.54
C LEU A 158 -31.11 0.52 2.37
N THR A 159 -30.79 1.08 1.21
CA THR A 159 -30.11 0.36 0.14
C THR A 159 -28.64 0.19 0.53
N VAL A 160 -28.10 -1.02 0.43
CA VAL A 160 -26.74 -1.33 0.88
C VAL A 160 -25.91 -1.84 -0.29
N VAL A 161 -24.81 -1.13 -0.58
CA VAL A 161 -23.80 -1.56 -1.55
C VAL A 161 -22.48 -1.75 -0.78
N VAL A 162 -21.92 -2.95 -0.84
CA VAL A 162 -20.63 -3.28 -0.22
C VAL A 162 -19.55 -3.18 -1.28
N THR A 163 -18.47 -2.40 -1.02
CA THR A 163 -17.19 -2.48 -1.73
C THR A 163 -16.11 -2.85 -0.74
N ASP A 164 -15.48 -4.00 -0.96
CA ASP A 164 -14.48 -4.57 -0.05
C ASP A 164 -13.43 -5.36 -0.83
N HIS A 165 -12.39 -5.82 -0.18
CA HIS A 165 -11.35 -6.66 -0.74
C HIS A 165 -10.88 -7.77 0.23
N HIS A 166 -11.46 -7.81 1.42
CA HIS A 166 -11.11 -8.78 2.46
C HIS A 166 -11.64 -10.18 2.15
N GLU A 167 -11.04 -11.18 2.80
CA GLU A 167 -11.49 -12.56 2.67
C GLU A 167 -12.95 -12.74 3.11
N VAL A 168 -13.73 -13.41 2.27
CA VAL A 168 -15.13 -13.71 2.57
C VAL A 168 -15.21 -14.67 3.77
N PRO A 169 -15.97 -14.36 4.82
CA PRO A 169 -16.19 -15.25 5.94
C PRO A 169 -16.76 -16.60 5.49
N TYR A 170 -16.36 -17.68 6.14
CA TYR A 170 -16.83 -19.01 5.83
C TYR A 170 -17.06 -19.86 7.07
N THR A 171 -17.92 -20.83 6.94
CA THR A 171 -18.10 -21.96 7.86
C THR A 171 -17.73 -23.26 7.16
N PHE A 172 -17.60 -24.35 7.88
CA PHE A 172 -17.38 -25.65 7.28
C PHE A 172 -18.70 -26.41 7.15
N ASN A 173 -18.92 -27.02 6.01
CA ASN A 173 -19.98 -28.02 5.82
C ASN A 173 -19.61 -29.32 6.51
N ASN A 174 -20.56 -30.25 6.61
CA ASN A 174 -20.35 -31.58 7.23
C ASN A 174 -19.29 -32.43 6.48
N ASP A 175 -19.04 -32.15 5.21
CA ASP A 175 -18.04 -32.79 4.36
C ASP A 175 -16.64 -32.13 4.44
N GLY A 176 -16.48 -31.09 5.29
CA GLY A 176 -15.24 -30.36 5.43
C GLY A 176 -15.01 -29.27 4.37
N SER A 177 -15.92 -29.08 3.42
CA SER A 177 -15.84 -28.00 2.44
C SER A 177 -16.22 -26.66 3.06
N LYS A 178 -15.65 -25.56 2.52
CA LYS A 178 -15.96 -24.18 2.96
C LYS A 178 -17.33 -23.76 2.42
N LYS A 179 -18.18 -23.26 3.32
CA LYS A 179 -19.42 -22.56 3.00
C LYS A 179 -19.21 -21.08 3.25
N TYR A 180 -19.07 -20.31 2.20
CA TYR A 180 -18.89 -18.85 2.28
C TYR A 180 -20.21 -18.17 2.67
N VAL A 181 -20.10 -17.10 3.47
CA VAL A 181 -21.23 -16.35 4.00
C VAL A 181 -21.11 -14.90 3.56
N LEU A 182 -22.05 -14.46 2.70
CA LEU A 182 -22.12 -13.09 2.24
C LEU A 182 -23.13 -12.28 3.05
N PRO A 183 -22.93 -10.97 3.25
CA PRO A 183 -23.93 -10.09 3.85
C PRO A 183 -25.15 -9.95 2.94
N LEU A 184 -26.33 -9.68 3.53
CA LEU A 184 -27.59 -9.46 2.80
C LEU A 184 -27.67 -8.05 2.21
N ALA A 185 -26.64 -7.61 1.52
CA ALA A 185 -26.60 -6.34 0.79
C ALA A 185 -27.26 -6.46 -0.58
N ASP A 186 -27.64 -5.31 -1.18
CA ASP A 186 -28.23 -5.26 -2.53
C ASP A 186 -27.18 -5.51 -3.63
N ALA A 187 -25.90 -5.17 -3.37
CA ALA A 187 -24.77 -5.55 -4.18
C ALA A 187 -23.52 -5.74 -3.30
N VAL A 188 -22.68 -6.73 -3.64
CA VAL A 188 -21.42 -7.02 -2.93
C VAL A 188 -20.27 -7.08 -3.95
N ILE A 189 -19.52 -6.00 -4.03
CA ILE A 189 -18.40 -5.82 -4.97
C ILE A 189 -17.11 -6.14 -4.21
N ASP A 190 -16.62 -7.37 -4.39
CA ASP A 190 -15.40 -7.84 -3.73
C ASP A 190 -14.66 -8.84 -4.63
N PRO A 191 -13.40 -8.57 -5.01
CA PRO A 191 -12.61 -9.48 -5.82
C PRO A 191 -12.33 -10.81 -5.14
N ALA A 192 -12.29 -10.85 -3.80
CA ALA A 192 -11.97 -12.06 -3.03
C ALA A 192 -13.13 -13.09 -3.01
N ARG A 193 -14.32 -12.71 -3.45
CA ARG A 193 -15.45 -13.64 -3.57
C ARG A 193 -15.09 -14.81 -4.48
N PRO A 194 -15.45 -16.06 -4.09
CA PRO A 194 -15.18 -17.24 -4.91
C PRO A 194 -15.88 -17.22 -6.28
N ASP A 195 -17.05 -16.56 -6.38
CA ASP A 195 -17.86 -16.45 -7.59
C ASP A 195 -17.55 -15.20 -8.43
N CYS A 196 -16.58 -14.38 -8.01
CA CYS A 196 -16.16 -13.20 -8.76
C CYS A 196 -15.25 -13.58 -9.93
N PRO A 197 -15.55 -13.22 -11.19
CA PRO A 197 -14.72 -13.55 -12.34
C PRO A 197 -13.49 -12.62 -12.50
N TYR A 198 -13.32 -11.61 -11.64
CA TYR A 198 -12.23 -10.67 -11.74
C TYR A 198 -10.87 -11.38 -11.67
N PRO A 199 -9.96 -11.19 -12.65
CA PRO A 199 -8.77 -12.02 -12.79
C PRO A 199 -7.75 -11.85 -11.65
N PHE A 200 -7.59 -10.61 -11.14
CA PHE A 200 -6.61 -10.30 -10.11
C PHE A 200 -7.27 -10.00 -8.76
N LYS A 201 -7.12 -10.92 -7.79
CA LYS A 201 -7.85 -10.89 -6.51
C LYS A 201 -7.25 -10.00 -5.43
N LYS A 202 -6.04 -9.45 -5.65
CA LYS A 202 -5.21 -8.82 -4.61
C LYS A 202 -5.19 -7.29 -4.69
N ILE A 203 -6.26 -6.67 -5.17
CA ILE A 203 -6.41 -5.21 -5.15
C ILE A 203 -6.91 -4.74 -3.78
N CYS A 204 -6.51 -3.53 -3.36
CA CYS A 204 -6.96 -2.93 -2.09
C CYS A 204 -8.34 -2.27 -2.21
N GLY A 205 -8.94 -1.89 -1.06
CA GLY A 205 -10.24 -1.24 -0.99
C GLY A 205 -10.32 0.05 -1.82
N ALA A 206 -9.27 0.88 -1.79
CA ALA A 206 -9.20 2.11 -2.59
C ALA A 206 -9.19 1.84 -4.10
N THR A 207 -8.60 0.74 -4.54
CA THR A 207 -8.67 0.34 -5.95
C THR A 207 -10.07 -0.11 -6.34
N VAL A 208 -10.78 -0.86 -5.48
CA VAL A 208 -12.19 -1.23 -5.71
C VAL A 208 -13.07 0.03 -5.79
N ALA A 209 -12.88 0.96 -4.86
CA ALA A 209 -13.58 2.25 -4.85
C ALA A 209 -13.29 3.07 -6.13
N TRP A 210 -12.05 3.13 -6.57
CA TRP A 210 -11.65 3.80 -7.81
C TRP A 210 -12.30 3.18 -9.04
N LYS A 211 -12.35 1.84 -9.11
CA LYS A 211 -13.04 1.11 -10.20
C LYS A 211 -14.54 1.33 -10.18
N LEU A 212 -15.15 1.48 -9.01
CA LEU A 212 -16.58 1.85 -8.94
C LEU A 212 -16.81 3.24 -9.53
N ILE A 213 -15.98 4.23 -9.21
CA ILE A 213 -16.08 5.58 -9.82
C ILE A 213 -15.89 5.52 -11.35
N GLN A 214 -14.91 4.74 -11.82
CA GLN A 214 -14.73 4.51 -13.26
C GLN A 214 -16.00 3.93 -13.90
N GLN A 215 -16.60 2.91 -13.28
CA GLN A 215 -17.83 2.27 -13.79
C GLN A 215 -19.02 3.23 -13.82
N LEU A 216 -19.19 4.06 -12.78
CA LEU A 216 -20.22 5.08 -12.74
C LEU A 216 -20.10 6.05 -13.92
N PHE A 217 -18.88 6.50 -14.24
CA PHE A 217 -18.65 7.39 -15.38
C PHE A 217 -18.93 6.71 -16.72
N LEU A 218 -18.51 5.44 -16.89
CA LEU A 218 -18.76 4.66 -18.10
C LEU A 218 -20.28 4.46 -18.34
N MET A 219 -21.01 4.07 -17.30
CA MET A 219 -22.47 3.85 -17.42
C MET A 219 -23.21 5.14 -17.76
N GLU A 220 -22.85 6.26 -17.15
CA GLU A 220 -23.49 7.55 -17.44
C GLU A 220 -23.21 8.04 -18.88
N GLU A 221 -22.02 7.73 -19.44
CA GLU A 221 -21.70 8.02 -20.83
C GLU A 221 -22.57 7.18 -21.81
N LEU A 222 -22.64 5.88 -21.57
CA LEU A 222 -23.44 4.96 -22.41
C LEU A 222 -24.92 5.37 -22.47
N GLU A 223 -25.48 5.82 -21.34
CA GLU A 223 -26.85 6.30 -21.30
C GLU A 223 -27.04 7.60 -22.10
N LYS A 224 -26.11 8.57 -21.97
CA LYS A 224 -26.19 9.82 -22.77
C LYS A 224 -26.09 9.56 -24.25
N ASP A 225 -25.23 8.62 -24.66
CA ASP A 225 -25.10 8.24 -26.07
C ASP A 225 -26.35 7.53 -26.60
N SER A 226 -27.00 6.69 -25.79
CA SER A 226 -28.26 6.02 -26.17
C SER A 226 -29.40 7.02 -26.33
N LEU A 227 -29.52 7.98 -25.41
CA LEU A 227 -30.51 9.05 -25.47
C LEU A 227 -30.30 9.99 -26.66
N SER A 228 -29.03 10.29 -27.01
CA SER A 228 -28.72 11.11 -28.19
C SER A 228 -29.11 10.42 -29.49
N LYS A 229 -28.80 9.12 -29.61
CA LYS A 229 -29.19 8.31 -30.78
C LYS A 229 -30.70 8.19 -30.93
N THR A 230 -31.41 8.01 -29.82
CA THR A 230 -32.90 7.96 -29.83
C THR A 230 -33.49 9.31 -30.23
N ARG A 231 -32.95 10.43 -29.77
CA ARG A 231 -33.38 11.78 -30.20
C ARG A 231 -33.13 12.02 -31.69
N THR A 232 -31.99 11.58 -32.21
CA THR A 232 -31.66 11.71 -33.63
C THR A 232 -32.58 10.85 -34.49
N ALA A 233 -32.91 9.62 -34.04
CA ALA A 233 -33.88 8.75 -34.74
C ALA A 233 -35.31 9.33 -34.76
N VAL A 234 -35.76 9.93 -33.66
CA VAL A 234 -37.09 10.58 -33.59
C VAL A 234 -37.15 11.85 -34.45
N CYS A 235 -36.03 12.56 -34.63
CA CYS A 235 -35.97 13.72 -35.52
C CYS A 235 -35.96 13.33 -37.02
N VAL A 236 -35.48 12.13 -37.37
CA VAL A 236 -35.47 11.64 -38.77
C VAL A 236 -36.83 11.11 -39.18
N ASP A 237 -37.59 10.46 -38.30
CA ASP A 237 -38.94 9.98 -38.56
C ASP A 237 -40.00 11.11 -38.59
N GLY A 238 -39.69 12.30 -38.05
CA GLY A 238 -40.59 13.47 -38.06
C GLY A 238 -40.50 14.34 -39.31
N THR A 239 -39.58 14.10 -40.25
CA THR A 239 -39.35 14.93 -41.44
C THR A 239 -39.91 14.34 -42.75
N GLU A 240 -40.53 13.17 -42.76
CA GLU A 240 -41.12 12.56 -43.96
C GLU A 240 -42.62 12.77 -44.12
N ASN A 241 -43.33 13.49 -43.22
CA ASN A 241 -44.81 13.62 -43.30
C ASN A 241 -45.39 15.04 -43.46
N GLU A 242 -44.55 16.07 -43.77
CA GLU A 242 -45.07 17.40 -44.10
C GLU A 242 -44.42 17.99 -45.35
N ALA A 243 -44.69 17.34 -46.53
CA ALA A 243 -44.41 17.92 -47.83
C ALA A 243 -45.59 17.67 -48.75
N ALA A 244 -46.78 18.28 -48.44
CA ALA A 244 -47.83 18.48 -49.38
C ALA A 244 -48.80 19.61 -48.92
N ALA A 245 -48.82 20.68 -49.67
CA ALA A 245 -49.82 21.79 -49.72
C ALA A 245 -49.40 23.07 -48.95
N ALA A 246 -48.87 24.03 -49.67
CA ALA A 246 -49.55 25.31 -49.95
C ALA A 246 -48.64 26.26 -50.74
N THR A 247 -49.10 26.57 -51.95
CA THR A 247 -48.68 27.69 -52.80
C THR A 247 -49.28 29.00 -52.32
N GLY A 248 -48.52 30.11 -52.41
CA GLY A 248 -49.08 31.45 -52.34
C GLY A 248 -48.25 32.53 -51.68
N ASP A 249 -47.59 33.27 -52.53
CA ASP A 249 -47.35 34.71 -52.63
C ASP A 249 -46.98 35.65 -51.51
N ASP A 250 -46.06 36.52 -51.96
CA ASP A 250 -45.79 37.94 -51.64
C ASP A 250 -44.83 38.30 -50.46
N ALA A 251 -43.66 38.70 -50.79
CA ALA A 251 -42.99 40.00 -50.94
C ALA A 251 -43.08 41.00 -49.76
N GLU A 252 -41.91 41.48 -49.44
CA GLU A 252 -41.44 42.81 -49.09
C GLU A 252 -40.66 42.88 -47.77
N MET A 253 -39.39 43.06 -47.90
CA MET A 253 -38.55 44.26 -47.80
C MET A 253 -38.39 44.97 -46.39
N ALA A 254 -37.16 45.30 -46.17
CA ALA A 254 -36.60 46.32 -45.32
C ALA A 254 -36.05 45.80 -43.97
N GLY A 255 -34.80 45.88 -43.65
CA GLY A 255 -33.75 46.87 -43.95
C GLY A 255 -33.51 47.81 -42.78
N CYS A 256 -32.24 47.82 -42.29
CA CYS A 256 -31.57 48.84 -41.53
C CYS A 256 -30.77 48.21 -40.39
N ALA A 257 -29.48 48.09 -40.42
CA ALA A 257 -28.33 48.97 -40.56
C ALA A 257 -28.17 50.02 -39.41
N ALA A 258 -27.11 49.80 -38.74
CA ALA A 258 -26.00 50.76 -38.42
C ALA A 258 -26.09 51.66 -37.18
N ALA A 259 -25.00 51.67 -36.53
CA ALA A 259 -24.04 52.71 -36.13
C ALA A 259 -24.07 53.01 -34.61
N ALA A 260 -23.01 52.79 -33.90
CA ALA A 260 -21.68 53.45 -33.79
C ALA A 260 -21.71 54.75 -32.99
N SER A 261 -20.71 54.90 -32.23
CA SER A 261 -20.07 56.05 -31.54
C SER A 261 -20.22 55.98 -30.02
N GLY A 262 -19.19 56.05 -29.21
CA GLY A 262 -17.93 56.76 -29.25
C GLY A 262 -17.77 57.61 -28.01
N ASP A 263 -16.59 57.62 -27.52
CA ASP A 263 -15.88 58.63 -26.74
C ASP A 263 -15.63 58.40 -25.24
N ASP A 264 -14.36 58.08 -24.98
CA ASP A 264 -13.27 58.86 -24.40
C ASP A 264 -13.26 59.17 -22.87
N ALA A 265 -12.03 58.92 -22.40
CA ALA A 265 -11.27 59.58 -21.34
C ALA A 265 -11.27 58.88 -19.98
N GLU A 266 -10.21 58.67 -19.28
CA GLU A 266 -8.86 59.15 -19.16
C GLU A 266 -8.06 58.24 -18.20
N MET A 267 -6.77 58.19 -18.45
CA MET A 267 -5.71 57.52 -17.66
C MET A 267 -5.58 58.07 -16.24
N THR A 268 -5.28 57.19 -15.30
CA THR A 268 -4.25 57.50 -14.28
C THR A 268 -3.48 56.25 -13.87
N ASP A 269 -2.21 56.46 -13.69
CA ASP A 269 -1.07 55.60 -13.54
C ASP A 269 -1.02 54.68 -12.29
N CYS A 270 -0.31 53.56 -12.53
CA CYS A 270 0.74 52.89 -11.73
C CYS A 270 0.39 51.84 -10.70
N PRO A 271 1.31 50.89 -10.41
CA PRO A 271 2.40 50.32 -11.21
C PRO A 271 2.38 48.77 -11.29
N ALA A 272 3.18 48.23 -12.19
CA ALA A 272 3.46 46.84 -12.44
C ALA A 272 4.04 46.07 -11.23
N ALA A 273 3.47 44.90 -10.97
CA ALA A 273 4.19 43.73 -10.45
C ALA A 273 3.35 42.48 -10.69
N ALA A 274 4.02 41.44 -11.14
CA ALA A 274 3.56 40.04 -11.31
C ALA A 274 3.00 39.64 -12.68
N THR A 275 3.89 39.63 -13.68
CA THR A 275 3.77 38.74 -14.83
C THR A 275 4.65 37.53 -14.58
N GLY A 276 4.08 36.44 -13.99
CA GLY A 276 4.78 35.18 -13.73
C GLY A 276 3.89 33.93 -13.89
N ASP A 277 2.61 34.08 -13.66
CA ASP A 277 1.75 32.89 -13.46
C ASP A 277 0.96 32.40 -14.69
N ALA A 278 0.91 33.15 -15.77
CA ALA A 278 0.08 32.76 -16.94
C ALA A 278 0.81 31.88 -17.96
N ALA A 279 2.14 31.92 -18.00
CA ALA A 279 2.95 31.08 -18.89
C ALA A 279 3.22 29.68 -18.32
N GLU A 280 3.36 29.56 -17.00
CA GLU A 280 3.49 28.25 -16.33
C GLU A 280 2.19 27.43 -16.36
N MET A 281 1.02 28.08 -16.34
CA MET A 281 -0.26 27.40 -16.48
C MET A 281 -0.55 26.91 -17.91
N ALA A 282 0.05 27.50 -18.94
CA ALA A 282 -0.09 27.06 -20.31
C ALA A 282 0.80 25.85 -20.66
N ASP A 283 1.99 25.76 -20.07
CA ASP A 283 2.88 24.59 -20.26
C ASP A 283 2.42 23.36 -19.47
N CYS A 284 1.75 23.52 -18.31
CA CYS A 284 1.07 22.43 -17.63
C CYS A 284 -0.14 21.86 -18.41
N ALA A 285 -0.77 22.65 -19.28
CA ALA A 285 -1.89 22.19 -20.09
C ALA A 285 -1.46 21.34 -21.29
N ALA A 286 -0.23 21.46 -21.77
CA ALA A 286 0.30 20.74 -22.92
C ALA A 286 0.90 19.35 -22.58
N ALA A 287 1.21 19.06 -21.30
CA ALA A 287 1.80 17.79 -20.86
C ALA A 287 0.79 16.78 -20.33
N ALA A 288 -0.52 17.10 -20.30
CA ALA A 288 -1.58 16.26 -19.76
C ALA A 288 -2.61 15.85 -20.82
N THR A 289 -2.15 15.28 -21.94
CA THR A 289 -2.98 14.40 -22.74
C THR A 289 -2.78 12.96 -22.22
N GLY A 290 -3.27 12.69 -20.99
CA GLY A 290 -3.50 11.31 -20.59
C GLY A 290 -4.36 10.64 -21.66
N ASP A 291 -3.97 9.44 -22.09
CA ASP A 291 -4.70 8.72 -23.12
C ASP A 291 -6.11 8.43 -22.60
N ALA A 292 -7.07 9.22 -23.02
CA ALA A 292 -8.48 9.12 -22.63
C ALA A 292 -9.03 7.72 -22.91
N SER A 293 -8.51 7.03 -23.93
CA SER A 293 -8.84 5.67 -24.28
C SER A 293 -8.45 4.67 -23.20
N ALA A 294 -7.41 4.98 -22.40
CA ALA A 294 -6.94 4.12 -21.32
C ALA A 294 -7.96 3.89 -20.19
N PHE A 295 -8.88 4.85 -19.96
CA PHE A 295 -9.96 4.70 -18.98
C PHE A 295 -11.28 4.20 -19.60
N GLY A 296 -11.33 3.97 -20.91
CA GLY A 296 -12.54 3.60 -21.64
C GLY A 296 -13.57 4.73 -21.80
N LEU A 297 -13.20 5.97 -21.43
CA LEU A 297 -14.08 7.15 -21.52
C LEU A 297 -13.90 7.92 -22.83
N ASN A 298 -14.95 8.65 -23.22
CA ASN A 298 -14.87 9.55 -24.37
C ASN A 298 -13.82 10.64 -24.09
N PRO A 299 -12.88 10.89 -25.02
CA PRO A 299 -11.85 11.94 -24.87
C PRO A 299 -12.41 13.34 -24.60
N ALA A 300 -13.63 13.64 -25.02
CA ALA A 300 -14.30 14.91 -24.71
C ALA A 300 -14.59 15.11 -23.22
N ASN A 301 -14.63 14.04 -22.41
CA ASN A 301 -14.88 14.10 -20.97
C ASN A 301 -13.61 14.38 -20.15
N THR A 302 -12.80 15.34 -20.57
CA THR A 302 -11.52 15.71 -19.97
C THR A 302 -11.58 15.89 -18.44
N ARG A 303 -12.68 16.45 -17.91
CA ARG A 303 -12.85 16.65 -16.47
C ARG A 303 -12.90 15.33 -15.69
N ARG A 304 -13.61 14.32 -16.19
CA ARG A 304 -13.74 12.99 -15.56
C ARG A 304 -12.44 12.21 -15.66
N ILE A 305 -11.77 12.30 -16.80
CA ILE A 305 -10.47 11.67 -17.03
C ILE A 305 -9.45 12.23 -16.02
N ARG A 306 -9.33 13.56 -15.92
CA ARG A 306 -8.43 14.21 -14.94
C ARG A 306 -8.78 13.82 -13.50
N LEU A 307 -10.05 13.67 -13.18
CA LEU A 307 -10.47 13.22 -11.86
C LEU A 307 -10.02 11.78 -11.60
N LEU A 308 -10.23 10.84 -12.52
CA LEU A 308 -9.75 9.47 -12.37
C LEU A 308 -8.23 9.39 -12.25
N GLU A 309 -7.51 10.20 -13.02
CA GLU A 309 -6.03 10.32 -12.90
C GLU A 309 -5.60 10.82 -11.53
N SER A 310 -6.27 11.83 -10.99
CA SER A 310 -6.00 12.36 -9.66
C SER A 310 -6.36 11.37 -8.55
N LEU A 311 -7.47 10.65 -8.69
CA LEU A 311 -7.88 9.60 -7.75
C LEU A 311 -6.96 8.37 -7.80
N LEU A 312 -6.32 8.10 -8.94
CA LEU A 312 -5.34 7.01 -9.07
C LEU A 312 -4.12 7.21 -8.15
N GLU A 313 -3.74 8.46 -7.84
CA GLU A 313 -2.71 8.76 -6.84
C GLU A 313 -3.06 8.14 -5.48
N LEU A 314 -4.33 8.25 -5.06
CA LEU A 314 -4.81 7.72 -3.79
C LEU A 314 -4.96 6.19 -3.81
N ALA A 315 -5.40 5.62 -4.94
CA ALA A 315 -5.44 4.17 -5.11
C ALA A 315 -4.02 3.56 -5.03
N ALA A 316 -3.03 4.20 -5.64
CA ALA A 316 -1.62 3.79 -5.53
C ALA A 316 -1.06 3.96 -4.13
N PHE A 317 -1.39 5.09 -3.46
CA PHE A 317 -1.01 5.33 -2.07
C PHE A 317 -1.54 4.22 -1.16
N ALA A 318 -2.81 3.89 -1.27
CA ALA A 318 -3.47 2.84 -0.52
C ALA A 318 -2.88 1.45 -0.82
N THR A 319 -2.68 1.10 -2.10
CA THR A 319 -2.06 -0.17 -2.51
C THR A 319 -0.71 -0.40 -1.82
N ILE A 320 0.09 0.66 -1.66
CA ILE A 320 1.39 0.56 -0.98
C ILE A 320 1.20 0.46 0.54
N THR A 321 0.32 1.26 1.13
CA THR A 321 0.14 1.33 2.61
C THR A 321 -0.57 0.12 3.17
N ASP A 322 -1.45 -0.53 2.40
CA ASP A 322 -2.07 -1.81 2.72
C ASP A 322 -1.14 -3.02 2.44
N VAL A 323 0.08 -2.75 2.01
CA VAL A 323 1.10 -3.78 1.75
C VAL A 323 0.64 -4.83 0.75
N CYS A 324 -0.11 -4.41 -0.28
CA CYS A 324 -0.53 -5.28 -1.38
C CYS A 324 0.66 -5.78 -2.20
N ASP A 325 0.51 -6.96 -2.82
CA ASP A 325 1.53 -7.47 -3.74
C ASP A 325 1.66 -6.57 -4.97
N LEU A 326 2.87 -6.03 -5.24
CA LEU A 326 3.14 -5.16 -6.40
C LEU A 326 3.36 -5.98 -7.67
N THR A 327 2.36 -6.78 -8.01
CA THR A 327 2.30 -7.64 -9.19
C THR A 327 1.08 -7.29 -10.03
N ASP A 328 1.06 -7.70 -11.29
CA ASP A 328 -0.04 -7.52 -12.24
C ASP A 328 -0.63 -6.08 -12.17
N GLU A 329 -1.92 -5.92 -11.90
CA GLU A 329 -2.63 -4.64 -11.91
C GLU A 329 -2.13 -3.68 -10.81
N ASN A 330 -1.81 -4.18 -9.61
CA ASN A 330 -1.24 -3.36 -8.54
C ASN A 330 0.10 -2.71 -8.95
N ARG A 331 0.92 -3.42 -9.75
CA ARG A 331 2.15 -2.85 -10.30
C ARG A 331 1.86 -1.68 -11.23
N ILE A 332 0.85 -1.81 -12.10
CA ILE A 332 0.42 -0.73 -13.00
C ILE A 332 -0.08 0.47 -12.19
N ILE A 333 -0.98 0.24 -11.23
CA ILE A 333 -1.55 1.27 -10.36
C ILE A 333 -0.45 2.04 -9.64
N VAL A 334 0.51 1.33 -9.02
CA VAL A 334 1.58 1.97 -8.26
C VAL A 334 2.59 2.69 -9.17
N LYS A 335 2.96 2.10 -10.33
CA LYS A 335 3.84 2.75 -11.32
C LYS A 335 3.25 4.07 -11.79
N GLU A 336 2.00 4.04 -12.24
CA GLU A 336 1.29 5.18 -12.79
C GLU A 336 0.93 6.23 -11.72
N GLY A 337 0.49 5.75 -10.55
CA GLY A 337 0.16 6.63 -9.44
C GLY A 337 1.38 7.35 -8.86
N LEU A 338 2.53 6.68 -8.71
CA LEU A 338 3.78 7.34 -8.29
C LEU A 338 4.25 8.39 -9.30
N ALA A 339 4.14 8.11 -10.61
CA ALA A 339 4.48 9.07 -11.64
C ALA A 339 3.65 10.35 -11.53
N ARG A 340 2.35 10.22 -11.19
CA ARG A 340 1.45 11.35 -10.94
C ARG A 340 1.73 12.02 -9.61
N MET A 341 1.90 11.27 -8.52
CA MET A 341 2.23 11.82 -7.20
C MET A 341 3.51 12.67 -7.20
N ARG A 342 4.50 12.36 -8.04
CA ARG A 342 5.70 13.19 -8.21
C ARG A 342 5.39 14.59 -8.73
N ARG A 343 4.25 14.77 -9.41
CA ARG A 343 3.77 16.03 -9.97
C ARG A 343 2.41 16.44 -9.40
N THR A 344 2.06 15.91 -8.23
CA THR A 344 0.73 16.10 -7.65
C THR A 344 0.40 17.57 -7.41
N SER A 345 -0.82 17.96 -7.74
CA SER A 345 -1.40 19.25 -7.35
C SER A 345 -2.13 19.19 -6.00
N ARG A 346 -2.32 17.98 -5.41
CA ARG A 346 -3.03 17.81 -4.14
C ARG A 346 -2.27 18.48 -2.98
N PRO A 347 -2.85 19.53 -2.35
CA PRO A 347 -2.18 20.26 -1.27
C PRO A 347 -1.79 19.34 -0.10
N GLY A 348 -2.64 18.35 0.24
CA GLY A 348 -2.38 17.41 1.32
C GLY A 348 -1.12 16.56 1.12
N LEU A 349 -0.90 16.00 -0.08
CA LEU A 349 0.30 15.22 -0.39
C LEU A 349 1.56 16.11 -0.44
N ARG A 350 1.45 17.31 -0.98
CA ARG A 350 2.54 18.31 -1.01
C ARG A 350 2.93 18.73 0.41
N ALA A 351 1.95 18.98 1.28
CA ALA A 351 2.19 19.31 2.67
C ALA A 351 2.86 18.16 3.43
N LEU A 352 2.40 16.90 3.25
CA LEU A 352 3.06 15.72 3.84
C LEU A 352 4.51 15.58 3.41
N ALA A 353 4.81 15.81 2.12
CA ALA A 353 6.17 15.78 1.60
C ALA A 353 7.03 16.84 2.28
N SER A 354 6.53 18.09 2.36
CA SER A 354 7.22 19.22 2.97
C SER A 354 7.56 19.00 4.44
N VAL A 355 6.56 18.62 5.28
CA VAL A 355 6.79 18.43 6.72
C VAL A 355 7.72 17.24 7.03
N ASN A 356 7.81 16.26 6.13
CA ASN A 356 8.72 15.13 6.26
C ASN A 356 10.05 15.31 5.52
N SER A 357 10.30 16.48 4.91
CA SER A 357 11.53 16.79 4.13
C SER A 357 11.79 15.77 3.01
N VAL A 358 10.74 15.32 2.33
CA VAL A 358 10.80 14.41 1.18
C VAL A 358 10.62 15.22 -0.11
N SER A 359 11.55 15.07 -1.07
CA SER A 359 11.36 15.60 -2.42
C SER A 359 10.38 14.71 -3.19
N LEU A 360 9.34 15.31 -3.75
CA LEU A 360 8.36 14.59 -4.57
C LEU A 360 8.99 13.99 -5.84
N ASP A 361 9.99 14.65 -6.44
CA ASP A 361 10.67 14.13 -7.64
C ASP A 361 11.29 12.74 -7.43
N ASN A 362 11.74 12.48 -6.19
CA ASN A 362 12.37 11.24 -5.79
C ASN A 362 11.42 10.30 -5.01
N LEU A 363 10.10 10.51 -5.16
CA LEU A 363 9.12 9.70 -4.44
C LEU A 363 9.17 8.23 -4.87
N THR A 364 9.24 7.34 -3.89
CA THR A 364 9.31 5.88 -4.08
C THR A 364 8.25 5.18 -3.21
N PRO A 365 7.96 3.88 -3.43
CA PRO A 365 7.10 3.12 -2.52
C PRO A 365 7.55 3.18 -1.06
N TYR A 366 8.86 3.26 -0.80
CA TYR A 366 9.39 3.41 0.55
C TYR A 366 8.86 4.67 1.25
N HIS A 367 8.87 5.82 0.58
CA HIS A 367 8.38 7.07 1.16
C HIS A 367 6.89 6.99 1.48
N ILE A 368 6.10 6.35 0.61
CA ILE A 368 4.67 6.14 0.87
C ILE A 368 4.47 5.17 2.04
N GLY A 369 5.06 3.97 1.99
CA GLY A 369 4.83 2.91 2.98
C GLY A 369 5.41 3.20 4.37
N PHE A 370 6.56 3.91 4.46
CA PHE A 370 7.29 4.11 5.71
C PHE A 370 7.35 5.54 6.22
N VAL A 371 6.94 6.53 5.42
CA VAL A 371 6.91 7.94 5.83
C VAL A 371 5.49 8.51 5.82
N PHE A 372 4.81 8.53 4.67
CA PHE A 372 3.51 9.19 4.53
C PHE A 372 2.36 8.35 5.11
N GLY A 373 2.27 7.08 4.73
CA GLY A 373 1.24 6.16 5.24
C GLY A 373 1.22 6.05 6.77
N PRO A 374 2.39 5.91 7.44
CA PRO A 374 2.46 5.98 8.88
C PRO A 374 1.94 7.27 9.51
N CYS A 375 2.02 8.44 8.83
CA CYS A 375 1.43 9.70 9.32
C CYS A 375 -0.11 9.62 9.27
N ILE A 376 -0.69 9.14 8.15
CA ILE A 376 -2.13 8.93 8.01
C ILE A 376 -2.62 7.91 9.05
N ASN A 377 -1.96 6.75 9.15
CA ASN A 377 -2.32 5.67 10.07
C ASN A 377 -2.18 6.05 11.56
N ALA A 378 -1.34 7.03 11.90
CA ALA A 378 -1.17 7.49 13.28
C ALA A 378 -2.41 8.20 13.81
N ALA A 379 -3.17 8.89 12.96
CA ALA A 379 -4.44 9.51 13.31
C ALA A 379 -5.44 8.47 13.84
N GLY A 380 -5.70 7.40 13.08
CA GLY A 380 -6.59 6.32 13.48
C GLY A 380 -6.14 5.54 14.73
N ARG A 381 -4.87 5.69 15.14
CA ARG A 381 -4.34 5.03 16.34
C ARG A 381 -4.40 5.86 17.60
N LEU A 382 -4.25 7.18 17.50
CA LEU A 382 -4.01 8.06 18.66
C LEU A 382 -5.02 9.19 18.84
N SER A 383 -5.69 9.66 17.77
CA SER A 383 -6.54 10.87 17.85
C SER A 383 -7.84 10.82 17.03
N GLY A 384 -8.07 9.74 16.28
CA GLY A 384 -9.19 9.64 15.33
C GLY A 384 -8.84 10.17 13.93
N VAL A 385 -9.63 9.75 12.93
CA VAL A 385 -9.28 9.88 11.49
C VAL A 385 -9.59 11.25 10.87
N LYS A 386 -10.23 12.16 11.62
CA LYS A 386 -10.69 13.46 11.11
C LYS A 386 -9.58 14.24 10.41
N ASP A 387 -8.40 14.29 11.03
CA ASP A 387 -7.25 15.01 10.47
C ASP A 387 -6.77 14.43 9.15
N ALA A 388 -6.84 13.11 8.98
CA ALA A 388 -6.44 12.47 7.73
C ALA A 388 -7.41 12.81 6.59
N PHE A 389 -8.72 12.80 6.82
CA PHE A 389 -9.69 13.29 5.83
C PHE A 389 -9.53 14.78 5.54
N THR A 390 -9.37 15.63 6.58
CA THR A 390 -9.14 17.07 6.40
C THR A 390 -7.90 17.34 5.54
N LEU A 391 -6.83 16.54 5.70
CA LEU A 391 -5.62 16.65 4.88
C LEU A 391 -5.90 16.38 3.40
N LEU A 392 -6.65 15.31 3.09
CA LEU A 392 -6.97 14.94 1.71
C LEU A 392 -7.96 15.90 1.06
N GLU A 393 -8.82 16.54 1.86
CA GLU A 393 -9.86 17.49 1.42
C GLU A 393 -9.35 18.93 1.33
N ALA A 394 -8.14 19.24 1.80
CA ALA A 394 -7.58 20.58 1.78
C ALA A 394 -7.47 21.14 0.35
N GLU A 395 -7.97 22.37 0.14
CA GLU A 395 -7.97 23.04 -1.17
C GLU A 395 -6.72 23.93 -1.37
N SER A 396 -5.97 24.19 -0.29
CA SER A 396 -4.76 25.01 -0.32
C SER A 396 -3.63 24.41 0.55
N LEU A 397 -2.39 24.82 0.29
CA LEU A 397 -1.25 24.46 1.14
C LEU A 397 -1.38 25.05 2.55
N ASP A 398 -1.95 26.24 2.68
CA ASP A 398 -2.13 26.92 3.97
C ASP A 398 -3.11 26.14 4.87
N GLU A 399 -4.12 25.50 4.29
CA GLU A 399 -5.04 24.59 5.01
C GLU A 399 -4.38 23.24 5.31
N ALA A 400 -3.64 22.67 4.34
CA ALA A 400 -3.05 21.36 4.46
C ALA A 400 -1.87 21.30 5.43
N TRP A 401 -1.03 22.34 5.45
CA TRP A 401 0.23 22.31 6.19
C TRP A 401 0.09 22.12 7.71
N PRO A 402 -0.78 22.85 8.42
CA PRO A 402 -0.96 22.63 9.87
C PRO A 402 -1.50 21.22 10.18
N VAL A 403 -2.33 20.67 9.31
CA VAL A 403 -2.86 19.30 9.45
C VAL A 403 -1.75 18.26 9.23
N ALA A 404 -0.95 18.43 8.17
CA ALA A 404 0.20 17.56 7.90
C ALA A 404 1.22 17.57 9.04
N ALA A 405 1.50 18.76 9.61
CA ALA A 405 2.40 18.91 10.74
C ALA A 405 1.88 18.16 11.98
N ARG A 406 0.58 18.25 12.27
CA ARG A 406 -0.06 17.52 13.38
C ARG A 406 -0.03 16.00 13.16
N LEU A 407 -0.29 15.52 11.95
CA LEU A 407 -0.20 14.08 11.62
C LEU A 407 1.23 13.56 11.77
N LYS A 408 2.23 14.36 11.38
CA LYS A 408 3.64 14.03 11.60
C LYS A 408 3.97 13.94 13.10
N GLU A 409 3.53 14.87 13.90
CA GLU A 409 3.72 14.87 15.36
C GLU A 409 3.08 13.63 16.02
N LEU A 410 1.86 13.27 15.62
CA LEU A 410 1.21 12.03 16.06
C LEU A 410 2.03 10.79 15.65
N ASN A 411 2.57 10.76 14.44
CA ASN A 411 3.43 9.66 14.01
C ASN A 411 4.74 9.60 14.78
N ASP A 412 5.37 10.74 15.10
CA ASP A 412 6.58 10.78 15.91
C ASP A 412 6.31 10.32 17.34
N SER A 413 5.17 10.72 17.92
CA SER A 413 4.68 10.22 19.23
C SER A 413 4.45 8.70 19.18
N ARG A 414 3.81 8.19 18.14
CA ARG A 414 3.62 6.76 17.91
C ARG A 414 4.95 6.01 17.82
N LYS A 415 5.94 6.55 17.07
CA LYS A 415 7.28 5.96 16.95
C LYS A 415 7.96 5.86 18.30
N TYR A 416 7.92 6.93 19.09
CA TYR A 416 8.49 6.98 20.44
C TYR A 416 7.87 5.93 21.37
N LEU A 417 6.53 5.90 21.44
CA LEU A 417 5.81 4.91 22.25
C LEU A 417 6.07 3.47 21.79
N THR A 418 6.16 3.25 20.47
CA THR A 418 6.49 1.94 19.91
C THR A 418 7.90 1.52 20.28
N GLN A 419 8.86 2.45 20.27
CA GLN A 419 10.24 2.17 20.66
C GLN A 419 10.30 1.76 22.14
N GLN A 420 9.70 2.53 23.03
CA GLN A 420 9.64 2.20 24.47
C GLN A 420 9.02 0.81 24.70
N GLY A 421 7.87 0.52 24.04
CA GLY A 421 7.24 -0.79 24.16
C GLY A 421 8.09 -1.93 23.60
N THR A 422 8.85 -1.67 22.52
CA THR A 422 9.78 -2.67 21.94
C THR A 422 10.96 -2.94 22.88
N GLU A 423 11.53 -1.90 23.49
CA GLU A 423 12.62 -2.05 24.47
C GLU A 423 12.16 -2.84 25.71
N GLN A 424 10.96 -2.52 26.24
CA GLN A 424 10.34 -3.27 27.33
C GLN A 424 10.10 -4.74 26.96
N ALA A 425 9.61 -5.00 25.74
CA ALA A 425 9.38 -6.36 25.23
C ALA A 425 10.70 -7.14 25.07
N ALA A 426 11.74 -6.52 24.52
CA ALA A 426 13.05 -7.11 24.37
C ALA A 426 13.69 -7.44 25.73
N GLN A 427 13.54 -6.56 26.73
CA GLN A 427 14.01 -6.84 28.10
C GLN A 427 13.31 -8.06 28.69
N GLN A 428 11.97 -8.15 28.58
CA GLN A 428 11.24 -9.34 29.06
C GLN A 428 11.70 -10.61 28.35
N LEU A 429 11.93 -10.55 27.02
CA LEU A 429 12.40 -11.70 26.25
C LEU A 429 13.79 -12.16 26.72
N ASN A 430 14.72 -11.24 26.93
CA ASN A 430 16.04 -11.52 27.49
C ASN A 430 15.97 -12.13 28.90
N ASP A 431 15.07 -11.65 29.75
CA ASP A 431 14.88 -12.17 31.10
C ASP A 431 14.29 -13.60 31.08
N ILE A 432 13.41 -13.89 30.13
CA ILE A 432 12.90 -15.25 29.88
C ILE A 432 14.05 -16.16 29.46
N GLU A 433 14.84 -15.76 28.46
CA GLU A 433 15.97 -16.55 27.95
C GLU A 433 17.00 -16.83 29.02
N LYS A 434 17.38 -15.83 29.83
CA LYS A 434 18.32 -16.01 30.97
C LYS A 434 17.80 -16.98 32.02
N ARG A 435 16.50 -17.00 32.29
CA ARG A 435 15.85 -17.85 33.27
C ARG A 435 15.67 -19.29 32.80
N THR A 436 15.34 -19.49 31.52
CA THR A 436 14.97 -20.80 30.96
C THR A 436 16.09 -21.46 30.14
N GLY A 437 17.13 -20.69 29.78
CA GLY A 437 18.21 -21.11 28.91
C GLY A 437 17.90 -21.14 27.42
N CYS A 438 16.65 -20.86 27.03
CA CYS A 438 16.22 -20.81 25.62
C CYS A 438 15.01 -19.88 25.43
N LEU A 439 14.80 -19.44 24.22
CA LEU A 439 13.58 -18.71 23.86
C LEU A 439 12.38 -19.66 23.72
N PRO A 440 11.16 -19.26 24.14
CA PRO A 440 9.96 -20.06 23.94
C PRO A 440 9.64 -20.19 22.43
N LYS A 441 9.03 -21.30 22.02
CA LYS A 441 8.60 -21.52 20.62
C LYS A 441 7.61 -20.47 20.15
N VAL A 442 6.65 -20.09 21.01
CA VAL A 442 5.69 -19.01 20.81
C VAL A 442 5.94 -17.98 21.91
N VAL A 443 6.37 -16.79 21.53
CA VAL A 443 6.67 -15.68 22.43
C VAL A 443 5.35 -14.99 22.83
N VAL A 444 5.02 -14.97 24.13
CA VAL A 444 3.84 -14.27 24.66
C VAL A 444 4.29 -13.30 25.74
N LEU A 445 4.24 -12.01 25.42
CA LEU A 445 4.69 -10.91 26.29
C LEU A 445 3.49 -10.11 26.78
N TYR A 446 3.55 -9.69 28.05
CA TYR A 446 2.58 -8.77 28.62
C TYR A 446 3.24 -7.43 28.93
N LEU A 447 2.79 -6.37 28.25
CA LEU A 447 3.32 -5.02 28.39
C LEU A 447 2.31 -4.14 29.12
N LYS A 448 2.47 -4.03 30.44
CA LYS A 448 1.60 -3.22 31.27
C LYS A 448 1.62 -1.75 30.84
N GLY A 449 0.46 -1.15 30.64
CA GLY A 449 0.31 0.26 30.27
C GLY A 449 0.70 0.59 28.83
N CYS A 450 1.05 -0.37 28.00
CA CYS A 450 1.24 -0.15 26.57
C CYS A 450 -0.10 0.18 25.90
N HIS A 451 -0.08 1.11 24.93
CA HIS A 451 -1.27 1.43 24.17
C HIS A 451 -1.66 0.25 23.25
N GLU A 452 -2.91 -0.21 23.33
CA GLU A 452 -3.39 -1.42 22.62
C GLU A 452 -3.15 -1.37 21.11
N SER A 453 -3.30 -0.17 20.49
CA SER A 453 -3.08 0.01 19.03
C SER A 453 -1.63 -0.22 18.58
N LEU A 454 -0.66 -0.28 19.54
CA LEU A 454 0.76 -0.50 19.27
C LEU A 454 1.19 -1.95 19.46
N ALA A 455 0.38 -2.77 20.16
CA ALA A 455 0.72 -4.17 20.44
C ALA A 455 1.10 -4.96 19.18
N GLY A 456 0.38 -4.78 18.07
CA GLY A 456 0.67 -5.45 16.81
C GLY A 456 1.96 -5.00 16.13
N ILE A 457 2.37 -3.72 16.30
CA ILE A 457 3.63 -3.21 15.76
C ILE A 457 4.79 -3.78 16.57
N ILE A 458 4.66 -3.77 17.90
CA ILE A 458 5.67 -4.31 18.81
C ILE A 458 5.82 -5.81 18.58
N ALA A 459 4.72 -6.57 18.47
CA ALA A 459 4.75 -7.99 18.15
C ALA A 459 5.51 -8.27 16.84
N GLY A 460 5.28 -7.44 15.81
CA GLY A 460 6.01 -7.52 14.54
C GLY A 460 7.52 -7.35 14.70
N ARG A 461 7.96 -6.33 15.46
CA ARG A 461 9.40 -6.08 15.70
C ARG A 461 10.07 -7.20 16.50
N ILE A 462 9.41 -7.72 17.52
CA ILE A 462 9.95 -8.86 18.31
C ILE A 462 10.00 -10.11 17.44
N ARG A 463 8.94 -10.40 16.65
CA ARG A 463 8.94 -11.49 15.69
C ARG A 463 10.11 -11.39 14.69
N GLU A 464 10.40 -10.18 14.18
CA GLU A 464 11.53 -9.95 13.27
C GLU A 464 12.89 -10.18 13.96
N SER A 465 13.03 -9.79 15.23
CA SER A 465 14.29 -9.93 15.96
C SER A 465 14.62 -11.38 16.33
N CYS A 466 13.63 -12.23 16.59
CA CYS A 466 13.86 -13.61 17.04
C CYS A 466 13.33 -14.68 16.08
N ASN A 467 12.68 -14.29 14.98
CA ASN A 467 12.00 -15.16 13.99
C ASN A 467 11.09 -16.21 14.62
N ARG A 468 10.31 -15.81 15.64
CA ARG A 468 9.35 -16.68 16.35
C ARG A 468 7.95 -16.07 16.35
N PRO A 469 6.86 -16.88 16.28
CA PRO A 469 5.51 -16.37 16.47
C PRO A 469 5.45 -15.57 17.77
N THR A 470 4.95 -14.34 17.71
CA THR A 470 4.97 -13.42 18.84
C THR A 470 3.60 -12.81 19.08
N ILE A 471 3.14 -12.85 20.32
CA ILE A 471 1.92 -12.22 20.82
C ILE A 471 2.31 -11.18 21.87
N VAL A 472 1.80 -9.96 21.72
CA VAL A 472 1.93 -8.90 22.71
C VAL A 472 0.55 -8.57 23.25
N LEU A 473 0.41 -8.63 24.56
CA LEU A 473 -0.80 -8.36 25.33
C LEU A 473 -0.62 -7.07 26.14
N THR A 474 -1.68 -6.35 26.37
CA THR A 474 -1.73 -5.14 27.20
C THR A 474 -3.06 -5.05 27.97
N ASP A 475 -3.15 -4.10 28.87
CA ASP A 475 -4.37 -3.84 29.65
C ASP A 475 -5.50 -3.30 28.76
N THR A 476 -6.74 -3.75 28.98
CA THR A 476 -7.94 -3.16 28.37
C THR A 476 -8.44 -1.94 29.13
N ASP A 477 -8.20 -1.90 30.45
CA ASP A 477 -8.66 -0.82 31.34
C ASP A 477 -7.45 -0.15 32.01
N LYS A 478 -7.30 1.16 31.79
CA LYS A 478 -6.22 1.97 32.37
C LYS A 478 -6.52 2.49 33.77
N SER A 479 -7.76 2.34 34.25
CA SER A 479 -8.23 2.95 35.49
C SER A 479 -8.22 2.03 36.72
N ALA A 480 -8.11 0.73 36.54
CA ALA A 480 -8.16 -0.29 37.58
C ALA A 480 -6.79 -0.87 37.94
N GLY A 481 -6.50 -1.07 39.19
CA GLY A 481 -5.18 -1.50 39.69
C GLY A 481 -4.67 -2.85 39.16
N THR A 482 -5.56 -3.86 39.02
CA THR A 482 -5.24 -5.16 38.35
C THR A 482 -6.19 -5.32 37.20
N PRO A 483 -5.69 -5.47 35.95
CA PRO A 483 -6.55 -5.63 34.79
C PRO A 483 -7.31 -6.95 34.88
N SER A 484 -8.63 -6.89 34.67
CA SER A 484 -9.47 -8.09 34.59
C SER A 484 -9.35 -8.78 33.23
N MET A 485 -9.11 -8.01 32.18
CA MET A 485 -8.99 -8.46 30.79
C MET A 485 -7.71 -7.93 30.15
N LEU A 486 -7.10 -8.74 29.31
CA LEU A 486 -5.97 -8.38 28.46
C LEU A 486 -6.39 -8.41 27.00
N LYS A 487 -5.95 -7.42 26.22
CA LYS A 487 -6.13 -7.35 24.78
C LYS A 487 -4.78 -7.43 24.09
N GLY A 488 -4.68 -8.13 22.97
CA GLY A 488 -3.41 -8.32 22.31
C GLY A 488 -3.47 -8.53 20.82
N SER A 489 -2.28 -8.54 20.25
CA SER A 489 -2.09 -8.80 18.83
C SER A 489 -0.92 -9.76 18.64
N GLY A 490 -1.11 -10.75 17.76
CA GLY A 490 -0.11 -11.71 17.35
C GLY A 490 0.44 -11.43 15.95
N ARG A 491 1.71 -11.77 15.75
CA ARG A 491 2.39 -11.80 14.45
C ARG A 491 3.12 -13.13 14.32
N SER A 492 2.96 -13.78 13.16
CA SER A 492 3.46 -15.14 12.93
C SER A 492 4.62 -15.20 11.95
N ILE A 493 5.17 -16.39 11.82
CA ILE A 493 6.10 -16.82 10.77
C ILE A 493 5.36 -17.79 9.83
N GLU A 494 5.86 -18.03 8.63
CA GLU A 494 5.20 -18.87 7.62
C GLU A 494 4.92 -20.31 8.11
N ALA A 495 5.82 -20.84 8.94
CA ALA A 495 5.69 -22.20 9.47
C ALA A 495 4.61 -22.34 10.57
N TYR A 496 3.98 -21.24 11.04
CA TYR A 496 3.03 -21.27 12.14
C TYR A 496 1.72 -20.56 11.82
N ASN A 497 0.61 -21.29 11.81
CA ASN A 497 -0.71 -20.70 11.64
C ASN A 497 -1.23 -20.18 13.00
N MET A 498 -1.17 -18.84 13.18
CA MET A 498 -1.59 -18.16 14.41
C MET A 498 -3.09 -18.37 14.69
N PHE A 499 -3.93 -18.30 13.67
CA PHE A 499 -5.38 -18.44 13.82
C PHE A 499 -5.74 -19.83 14.34
N ASP A 500 -5.18 -20.92 13.75
CA ASP A 500 -5.43 -22.28 14.20
C ASP A 500 -4.94 -22.52 15.63
N ALA A 501 -3.82 -21.91 16.00
CA ALA A 501 -3.30 -21.99 17.37
C ALA A 501 -4.24 -21.34 18.38
N LEU A 502 -4.78 -20.14 18.06
CA LEU A 502 -5.78 -19.49 18.91
C LEU A 502 -7.09 -20.27 18.98
N GLN A 503 -7.50 -20.89 17.88
CA GLN A 503 -8.68 -21.77 17.84
C GLN A 503 -8.56 -22.94 18.85
N ARG A 504 -7.38 -23.55 18.96
CA ARG A 504 -7.12 -24.59 19.97
C ARG A 504 -7.15 -24.06 21.40
N CYS A 505 -6.79 -22.80 21.59
CA CYS A 505 -6.84 -22.10 22.87
C CYS A 505 -8.19 -21.43 23.18
N ARG A 506 -9.25 -21.67 22.39
CA ARG A 506 -10.54 -20.97 22.48
C ARG A 506 -11.13 -20.91 23.90
N GLY A 507 -10.97 -21.96 24.70
CA GLY A 507 -11.49 -22.04 26.06
C GLY A 507 -10.81 -21.08 27.05
N LEU A 508 -9.66 -20.49 26.70
CA LEU A 508 -8.92 -19.51 27.51
C LEU A 508 -9.17 -18.07 27.06
N LEU A 509 -9.76 -17.87 25.86
CA LEU A 509 -9.98 -16.60 25.21
C LEU A 509 -11.43 -16.16 25.37
N ASP A 510 -11.66 -14.87 25.54
CA ASP A 510 -12.97 -14.24 25.47
C ASP A 510 -13.35 -13.98 24.00
N HIS A 511 -12.41 -13.37 23.25
CA HIS A 511 -12.58 -13.04 21.85
C HIS A 511 -11.27 -13.24 21.08
N PHE A 512 -11.33 -13.72 19.85
CA PHE A 512 -10.19 -13.74 18.94
C PHE A 512 -10.65 -13.75 17.48
N GLY A 513 -9.76 -13.28 16.60
CA GLY A 513 -9.97 -13.27 15.16
C GLY A 513 -8.68 -12.94 14.42
N GLY A 514 -8.63 -13.23 13.14
CA GLY A 514 -7.47 -12.94 12.30
C GLY A 514 -7.21 -14.01 11.25
N HIS A 515 -5.96 -14.05 10.79
CA HIS A 515 -5.44 -14.87 9.69
C HIS A 515 -4.21 -15.66 10.15
N PRO A 516 -3.66 -16.57 9.32
CA PRO A 516 -2.48 -17.35 9.69
C PRO A 516 -1.30 -16.50 10.17
N MET A 517 -1.07 -15.32 9.58
CA MET A 517 0.10 -14.47 9.86
C MET A 517 -0.14 -13.41 10.94
N ALA A 518 -1.37 -13.06 11.25
CA ALA A 518 -1.70 -12.02 12.22
C ALA A 518 -3.07 -12.26 12.84
N ALA A 519 -3.18 -12.07 14.17
CA ALA A 519 -4.45 -12.22 14.87
C ALA A 519 -4.57 -11.23 16.03
N GLY A 520 -5.83 -10.86 16.34
CA GLY A 520 -6.21 -10.14 17.55
C GLY A 520 -6.85 -11.07 18.56
N MET A 521 -6.69 -10.80 19.86
CA MET A 521 -7.33 -11.60 20.91
C MET A 521 -7.59 -10.77 22.16
N THR A 522 -8.56 -11.25 22.94
CA THR A 522 -8.87 -10.76 24.30
C THR A 522 -9.01 -11.97 25.22
N LEU A 523 -8.43 -11.88 26.42
CA LEU A 523 -8.50 -12.95 27.40
C LEU A 523 -8.53 -12.42 28.84
N PRO A 524 -9.14 -13.16 29.80
CA PRO A 524 -9.00 -12.85 31.20
C PRO A 524 -7.54 -12.88 31.65
N ALA A 525 -7.10 -11.91 32.43
CA ALA A 525 -5.70 -11.83 32.91
C ALA A 525 -5.30 -13.08 33.70
N ALA A 526 -6.23 -13.72 34.40
CA ALA A 526 -6.01 -14.96 35.13
C ALA A 526 -5.60 -16.14 34.22
N ASN A 527 -5.96 -16.11 32.92
CA ASN A 527 -5.67 -17.18 31.97
C ASN A 527 -4.30 -17.02 31.29
N LEU A 528 -3.53 -15.95 31.58
CA LEU A 528 -2.31 -15.61 30.84
C LEU A 528 -1.26 -16.74 30.89
N ASP A 529 -1.02 -17.34 32.04
CA ASP A 529 0.03 -18.36 32.18
C ASP A 529 -0.40 -19.70 31.56
N ASP A 530 -1.68 -20.07 31.68
CA ASP A 530 -2.24 -21.24 31.00
C ASP A 530 -2.22 -21.07 29.47
N PHE A 531 -2.49 -19.86 29.00
CA PHE A 531 -2.43 -19.51 27.57
C PHE A 531 -0.99 -19.63 27.02
N ARG A 532 0.00 -19.12 27.76
CA ARG A 532 1.45 -19.27 27.43
C ARG A 532 1.86 -20.73 27.35
N THR A 533 1.49 -21.49 28.37
CA THR A 533 1.83 -22.92 28.47
C THR A 533 1.22 -23.69 27.31
N ARG A 534 -0.06 -23.55 27.09
CA ARG A 534 -0.77 -24.29 26.04
C ARG A 534 -0.24 -24.00 24.64
N LEU A 535 0.00 -22.72 24.29
CA LEU A 535 0.55 -22.34 22.98
C LEU A 535 1.94 -22.99 22.75
N ASN A 536 2.78 -23.09 23.77
CA ASN A 536 4.12 -23.65 23.64
C ASN A 536 4.10 -25.19 23.63
N ASP A 537 3.28 -25.83 24.47
CA ASP A 537 3.16 -27.29 24.53
C ASP A 537 2.56 -27.87 23.25
N GLU A 538 1.57 -27.19 22.64
CA GLU A 538 0.94 -27.62 21.40
C GLU A 538 1.71 -27.16 20.13
N CYS A 539 2.83 -26.44 20.30
CA CYS A 539 3.63 -25.95 19.17
C CYS A 539 4.54 -27.05 18.61
N ALA A 540 4.27 -27.50 17.39
CA ALA A 540 5.03 -28.54 16.71
C ALA A 540 6.33 -28.05 16.05
N LEU A 541 6.63 -26.73 16.09
CA LEU A 541 7.82 -26.18 15.45
C LEU A 541 9.12 -26.72 16.09
N SER A 542 10.10 -26.92 15.23
CA SER A 542 11.49 -27.29 15.56
C SER A 542 12.41 -26.06 15.51
N GLU A 543 13.63 -26.17 15.99
CA GLU A 543 14.62 -25.10 15.90
C GLU A 543 14.99 -24.74 14.44
N GLU A 544 14.79 -25.66 13.48
CA GLU A 544 15.03 -25.40 12.06
C GLU A 544 13.99 -24.43 11.46
N ASP A 545 12.76 -24.45 11.98
CA ASP A 545 11.68 -23.56 11.53
C ASP A 545 11.89 -22.09 11.93
N PHE A 546 12.76 -21.86 12.92
CA PHE A 546 13.13 -20.52 13.37
C PHE A 546 14.36 -19.94 12.66
N ILE A 547 15.00 -20.70 11.76
CA ILE A 547 16.13 -20.19 10.96
C ILE A 547 15.57 -19.34 9.81
N PRO A 548 15.86 -18.02 9.75
CA PRO A 548 15.41 -17.18 8.65
C PRO A 548 15.90 -17.68 7.31
N THR A 549 15.02 -17.69 6.32
CA THR A 549 15.35 -18.03 4.93
C THR A 549 15.54 -16.76 4.12
N ILE A 550 16.62 -16.67 3.37
CA ILE A 550 16.95 -15.57 2.48
C ILE A 550 16.94 -16.08 1.04
N ASP A 551 16.06 -15.55 0.24
CA ASP A 551 15.94 -15.88 -1.17
C ASP A 551 16.93 -15.06 -1.99
N ILE A 552 17.88 -15.74 -2.66
CA ILE A 552 18.84 -15.15 -3.58
C ILE A 552 18.32 -15.28 -5.01
N ASP A 553 18.09 -14.17 -5.66
CA ASP A 553 17.58 -14.15 -7.04
C ASP A 553 18.62 -14.72 -8.03
N VAL A 554 19.86 -14.22 -7.98
CA VAL A 554 20.92 -14.61 -8.92
C VAL A 554 22.28 -14.59 -8.21
N PRO A 555 23.10 -15.66 -8.37
CA PRO A 555 24.50 -15.60 -8.01
C PRO A 555 25.23 -14.75 -9.04
N MET A 556 25.62 -13.54 -8.70
CA MET A 556 26.24 -12.58 -9.61
C MET A 556 27.59 -12.11 -9.08
N PRO A 557 28.71 -12.37 -9.78
CA PRO A 557 30.01 -11.83 -9.42
C PRO A 557 30.05 -10.30 -9.56
N ILE A 558 30.73 -9.61 -8.65
CA ILE A 558 30.85 -8.14 -8.72
C ILE A 558 31.47 -7.63 -10.02
N GLY A 559 32.29 -8.45 -10.69
CA GLY A 559 32.85 -8.10 -12.01
C GLY A 559 31.82 -8.03 -13.14
N TYR A 560 30.60 -8.51 -12.93
CA TYR A 560 29.50 -8.41 -13.91
C TYR A 560 28.71 -7.09 -13.77
N ILE A 561 28.85 -6.40 -12.66
CA ILE A 561 28.13 -5.16 -12.37
C ILE A 561 28.61 -4.06 -13.32
N SER A 562 27.67 -3.38 -13.97
CA SER A 562 27.92 -2.22 -14.82
C SER A 562 26.84 -1.14 -14.57
N GLU A 563 27.15 0.11 -14.90
CA GLU A 563 26.15 1.21 -14.81
C GLU A 563 24.92 0.88 -15.67
N LYS A 564 25.11 0.33 -16.87
CA LYS A 564 24.03 -0.07 -17.75
C LYS A 564 23.11 -1.09 -17.11
N LEU A 565 23.67 -2.12 -16.46
CA LEU A 565 22.88 -3.15 -15.78
C LEU A 565 22.08 -2.55 -14.60
N ILE A 566 22.68 -1.65 -13.81
CA ILE A 566 22.00 -0.99 -12.70
C ILE A 566 20.86 -0.10 -13.20
N GLU A 567 21.07 0.62 -14.30
CA GLU A 567 20.02 1.44 -14.92
C GLU A 567 18.87 0.55 -15.42
N GLU A 568 19.19 -0.60 -15.98
CA GLU A 568 18.19 -1.57 -16.46
C GLU A 568 17.32 -2.14 -15.32
N PHE A 569 17.86 -2.24 -14.08
CA PHE A 569 17.07 -2.67 -12.92
C PHE A 569 15.93 -1.69 -12.56
N ARG A 570 15.93 -0.46 -13.09
CA ARG A 570 14.77 0.44 -12.98
C ARG A 570 13.52 -0.11 -13.67
N LEU A 571 13.69 -1.01 -14.66
CA LEU A 571 12.56 -1.72 -15.28
C LEU A 571 11.79 -2.59 -14.28
N LEU A 572 12.43 -2.97 -13.17
CA LEU A 572 11.81 -3.76 -12.11
C LEU A 572 10.97 -2.91 -11.14
N GLU A 573 11.12 -1.59 -11.15
CA GLU A 573 10.34 -0.68 -10.30
C GLU A 573 8.87 -0.62 -10.75
N PRO A 574 7.93 -0.38 -9.81
CA PRO A 574 8.10 -0.21 -8.38
C PRO A 574 8.38 -1.53 -7.64
N THR A 575 9.33 -1.51 -6.70
CA THR A 575 9.63 -2.66 -5.85
C THR A 575 8.89 -2.60 -4.52
N GLY A 576 8.55 -3.76 -3.97
CA GLY A 576 7.81 -3.95 -2.72
C GLY A 576 7.41 -5.40 -2.53
N LYS A 577 6.34 -5.66 -1.75
CA LYS A 577 5.82 -7.01 -1.57
C LYS A 577 5.42 -7.64 -2.92
N GLY A 578 5.73 -8.90 -3.13
CA GLY A 578 5.48 -9.62 -4.40
C GLY A 578 6.41 -9.25 -5.56
N ASN A 579 7.12 -8.11 -5.47
CA ASN A 579 8.15 -7.66 -6.42
C ASN A 579 9.33 -7.05 -5.65
N PRO A 580 10.11 -7.86 -4.88
CA PRO A 580 11.16 -7.35 -4.03
C PRO A 580 12.32 -6.75 -4.84
N GLN A 581 13.11 -5.90 -4.19
CA GLN A 581 14.38 -5.45 -4.75
C GLN A 581 15.27 -6.66 -5.02
N PRO A 582 15.96 -6.73 -6.19
CA PRO A 582 16.82 -7.85 -6.52
C PRO A 582 17.91 -8.10 -5.49
N LEU A 583 18.08 -9.35 -5.06
CA LEU A 583 19.14 -9.75 -4.16
C LEU A 583 20.11 -10.69 -4.86
N PHE A 584 21.35 -10.28 -4.95
CA PHE A 584 22.45 -11.02 -5.54
C PHE A 584 23.36 -11.59 -4.46
N ALA A 585 24.10 -12.64 -4.79
CA ALA A 585 25.10 -13.17 -3.88
C ALA A 585 26.36 -13.60 -4.62
N GLU A 586 27.49 -13.47 -3.92
CA GLU A 586 28.75 -14.07 -4.30
C GLU A 586 29.38 -14.78 -3.07
N ASN A 587 29.93 -15.95 -3.29
CA ASN A 587 30.28 -16.89 -2.25
C ASN A 587 31.67 -16.62 -1.60
N TYR A 588 32.38 -15.57 -2.04
CA TYR A 588 33.68 -15.26 -1.52
C TYR A 588 34.06 -13.81 -1.69
N PHE A 589 34.33 -13.16 -0.59
CA PHE A 589 34.96 -11.85 -0.51
C PHE A 589 36.03 -11.83 0.56
N ARG A 590 37.18 -11.24 0.27
CA ARG A 590 38.18 -10.87 1.26
C ARG A 590 38.02 -9.39 1.59
N ILE A 591 37.99 -9.07 2.86
CA ILE A 591 37.95 -7.70 3.34
C ILE A 591 39.34 -7.08 3.22
N ARG A 592 39.44 -5.94 2.53
CA ARG A 592 40.67 -5.15 2.43
C ARG A 592 40.75 -4.07 3.50
N SER A 593 39.63 -3.40 3.75
CA SER A 593 39.53 -2.40 4.80
C SER A 593 38.08 -2.19 5.23
N ILE A 594 37.88 -1.71 6.45
CA ILE A 594 36.60 -1.33 7.03
C ILE A 594 36.71 0.11 7.51
N ARG A 595 35.72 0.95 7.21
CA ARG A 595 35.64 2.33 7.69
C ARG A 595 34.26 2.61 8.27
N PRO A 596 34.16 3.04 9.53
CA PRO A 596 32.90 3.52 10.08
C PRO A 596 32.44 4.79 9.36
N ILE A 597 31.15 4.86 9.01
CA ILE A 597 30.52 5.99 8.32
C ILE A 597 29.24 6.46 9.06
N GLY A 598 28.75 7.64 8.70
CA GLY A 598 27.61 8.28 9.35
C GLY A 598 28.00 9.11 10.58
N LYS A 599 27.09 10.00 11.03
CA LYS A 599 27.33 10.92 12.16
C LYS A 599 27.66 10.19 13.47
N GLU A 600 27.02 9.05 13.69
CA GLU A 600 27.18 8.23 14.90
C GLU A 600 28.14 7.04 14.69
N ARG A 601 28.76 6.92 13.51
CA ARG A 601 29.68 5.83 13.14
C ARG A 601 29.06 4.42 13.28
N ARG A 602 27.75 4.31 13.10
CA ARG A 602 27.01 3.03 13.24
C ARG A 602 27.03 2.17 11.98
N PHE A 603 27.41 2.72 10.85
CA PHE A 603 27.43 2.03 9.57
C PHE A 603 28.86 1.80 9.10
N PHE A 604 29.03 0.91 8.13
CA PHE A 604 30.37 0.61 7.63
C PHE A 604 30.45 0.72 6.10
N ARG A 605 31.58 1.27 5.65
CA ARG A 605 32.04 1.14 4.26
C ARG A 605 33.23 0.18 4.25
N LEU A 606 33.10 -0.88 3.47
CA LEU A 606 34.11 -1.91 3.29
C LEU A 606 34.71 -1.79 1.90
N SER A 607 36.03 -2.02 1.76
CA SER A 607 36.62 -2.36 0.48
C SER A 607 36.74 -3.87 0.42
N VAL A 608 36.06 -4.51 -0.53
CA VAL A 608 35.99 -5.97 -0.67
C VAL A 608 36.58 -6.42 -2.00
N MET A 609 37.21 -7.58 -2.00
CA MET A 609 37.82 -8.19 -3.19
C MET A 609 37.31 -9.62 -3.34
N ASN A 610 36.80 -9.96 -4.53
CA ASN A 610 36.38 -11.32 -4.85
C ASN A 610 37.54 -12.23 -5.29
N ARG A 611 37.24 -13.50 -5.60
CA ARG A 611 38.27 -14.47 -6.04
C ARG A 611 38.97 -14.10 -7.35
N SER A 612 38.30 -13.40 -8.25
CA SER A 612 38.89 -12.95 -9.51
C SER A 612 39.82 -11.73 -9.37
N GLY A 613 39.90 -11.14 -8.16
CA GLY A 613 40.71 -9.95 -7.89
C GLY A 613 39.97 -8.65 -8.14
N SER A 614 38.69 -8.68 -8.54
CA SER A 614 37.85 -7.48 -8.67
C SER A 614 37.61 -6.86 -7.30
N VAL A 615 37.73 -5.54 -7.21
CA VAL A 615 37.55 -4.77 -5.96
C VAL A 615 36.38 -3.82 -6.12
N ILE A 616 35.55 -3.73 -5.09
CA ILE A 616 34.40 -2.82 -5.04
C ILE A 616 34.19 -2.29 -3.63
N ASP A 617 33.60 -1.11 -3.52
CA ASP A 617 33.10 -0.58 -2.25
C ASP A 617 31.76 -1.23 -1.87
N ALA A 618 31.67 -1.67 -0.63
CA ALA A 618 30.49 -2.31 -0.09
C ALA A 618 30.00 -1.53 1.15
N LEU A 619 28.74 -1.13 1.15
CA LEU A 619 28.13 -0.38 2.25
C LEU A 619 27.27 -1.31 3.10
N TYR A 620 27.39 -1.23 4.41
CA TYR A 620 26.55 -1.94 5.36
C TYR A 620 25.78 -0.94 6.23
N PHE A 621 24.48 -0.88 6.07
CA PHE A 621 23.58 0.06 6.73
C PHE A 621 22.68 -0.58 7.79
N ASN A 622 22.85 -1.87 8.07
CA ASN A 622 22.11 -2.56 9.11
C ASN A 622 22.76 -2.38 10.48
N ASP A 623 22.64 -3.34 11.39
CA ASP A 623 23.22 -3.29 12.72
C ASP A 623 24.76 -3.42 12.67
N GLY A 624 25.45 -2.28 12.68
CA GLY A 624 26.90 -2.24 12.63
C GLY A 624 27.56 -2.71 13.92
N GLU A 625 26.91 -2.55 15.07
CA GLU A 625 27.43 -3.03 16.36
C GLU A 625 27.46 -4.55 16.38
N GLN A 626 26.37 -5.18 15.95
CA GLN A 626 26.31 -6.64 15.82
C GLN A 626 27.29 -7.15 14.76
N PHE A 627 27.41 -6.48 13.61
CA PHE A 627 28.38 -6.83 12.57
C PHE A 627 29.82 -6.81 13.11
N ALA A 628 30.18 -5.77 13.84
CA ALA A 628 31.50 -5.66 14.44
C ALA A 628 31.74 -6.73 15.54
N ALA A 629 30.71 -7.03 16.36
CA ALA A 629 30.77 -8.08 17.36
C ALA A 629 30.98 -9.46 16.72
N ASP A 630 30.22 -9.79 15.70
CA ASP A 630 30.30 -11.07 14.98
C ASP A 630 31.68 -11.28 14.34
N LEU A 631 32.25 -10.23 13.72
CA LEU A 631 33.60 -10.31 13.12
C LEU A 631 34.68 -10.50 14.18
N ARG A 632 34.59 -9.83 15.33
CA ARG A 632 35.52 -9.99 16.44
C ARG A 632 35.43 -11.38 17.05
N GLU A 633 34.23 -11.88 17.24
CA GLU A 633 33.99 -13.21 17.79
C GLU A 633 34.59 -14.30 16.89
N TYR A 634 34.36 -14.19 15.56
CA TYR A 634 34.74 -15.23 14.61
C TYR A 634 36.23 -15.17 14.21
N PHE A 635 36.77 -13.97 13.95
CA PHE A 635 38.13 -13.78 13.42
C PHE A 635 39.11 -13.23 14.44
N GLY A 636 38.63 -12.79 15.60
CA GLY A 636 39.44 -12.21 16.69
C GLY A 636 39.66 -10.69 16.56
N GLU A 637 39.92 -10.05 17.68
CA GLU A 637 40.12 -8.59 17.80
C GLU A 637 41.27 -8.07 16.94
N LYS A 638 42.33 -8.87 16.76
CA LYS A 638 43.46 -8.48 15.89
C LYS A 638 43.02 -8.33 14.43
N ALA A 639 42.28 -9.32 13.89
CA ALA A 639 41.82 -9.29 12.52
C ALA A 639 40.90 -8.08 12.26
N TRP A 640 40.02 -7.75 13.21
CA TRP A 640 39.17 -6.57 13.16
C TRP A 640 39.99 -5.27 13.11
N ASN A 641 40.98 -5.12 14.00
CA ASN A 641 41.82 -3.94 14.05
C ASN A 641 42.71 -3.79 12.82
N ASP A 642 43.24 -4.89 12.26
CA ASP A 642 43.99 -4.89 11.00
C ASP A 642 43.09 -4.43 9.84
N ALA A 643 41.83 -4.88 9.77
CA ALA A 643 40.87 -4.46 8.76
C ALA A 643 40.51 -2.95 8.88
N LEU A 644 40.37 -2.41 10.11
CA LEU A 644 40.13 -0.98 10.33
C LEU A 644 41.31 -0.11 9.84
N LEU A 645 42.54 -0.60 10.02
CA LEU A 645 43.78 0.08 9.57
C LEU A 645 44.09 -0.16 8.08
N GLY A 646 43.34 -1.02 7.39
CA GLY A 646 43.61 -1.42 6.02
C GLY A 646 44.83 -2.33 5.88
N HIS A 647 45.25 -2.99 6.94
CA HIS A 647 46.30 -3.99 6.92
C HIS A 647 45.81 -5.34 6.40
N PRO A 648 46.70 -6.21 5.92
CA PRO A 648 46.34 -7.59 5.55
C PRO A 648 45.68 -8.31 6.74
N ASN A 649 44.50 -8.90 6.49
CA ASN A 649 43.70 -9.58 7.50
C ASN A 649 43.05 -10.86 6.92
N PRO A 650 42.63 -11.81 7.78
CA PRO A 650 42.07 -13.09 7.35
C PRO A 650 40.56 -13.06 7.14
N ILE A 651 39.86 -11.90 7.14
CA ILE A 651 38.42 -11.84 7.10
C ILE A 651 37.92 -12.18 5.73
N GLU A 652 37.18 -13.29 5.63
CA GLU A 652 36.56 -13.81 4.43
C GLU A 652 35.08 -14.08 4.66
N LEU A 653 34.22 -13.50 3.78
CA LEU A 653 32.78 -13.53 3.89
C LEU A 653 32.11 -13.98 2.61
N MET A 654 30.94 -14.59 2.73
CA MET A 654 29.92 -14.60 1.69
C MET A 654 29.04 -13.38 1.88
N LEU A 655 28.67 -12.69 0.80
CA LEU A 655 27.82 -11.51 0.87
C LEU A 655 26.60 -11.69 -0.04
N ALA A 656 25.43 -11.32 0.50
CA ALA A 656 24.24 -11.06 -0.30
C ALA A 656 24.05 -9.54 -0.36
N TYR A 657 23.81 -9.03 -1.56
CA TYR A 657 23.90 -7.60 -1.84
C TYR A 657 23.03 -7.18 -3.01
N TYR A 658 22.78 -5.90 -3.13
CA TYR A 658 22.31 -5.26 -4.37
C TYR A 658 23.29 -4.19 -4.84
N PRO A 659 23.48 -4.04 -6.17
CA PRO A 659 24.40 -3.06 -6.72
C PRO A 659 23.76 -1.66 -6.73
N GLY A 660 24.59 -0.64 -6.70
CA GLY A 660 24.19 0.75 -6.81
C GLY A 660 25.30 1.61 -7.40
N VAL A 661 24.95 2.81 -7.82
CA VAL A 661 25.88 3.86 -8.27
C VAL A 661 25.93 4.95 -7.20
N ASN A 662 27.13 5.27 -6.74
CA ASN A 662 27.37 6.44 -5.92
C ASN A 662 27.84 7.56 -6.83
N GLU A 663 27.10 8.66 -6.88
CA GLU A 663 27.47 9.86 -7.61
C GLU A 663 27.89 10.95 -6.62
N TYR A 664 29.15 11.33 -6.71
CA TYR A 664 29.71 12.38 -5.86
C TYR A 664 30.58 13.30 -6.71
N GLN A 665 30.29 14.60 -6.70
CA GLN A 665 30.97 15.64 -7.49
C GLN A 665 31.09 15.30 -8.99
N GLY A 666 30.03 14.71 -9.57
CA GLY A 666 29.98 14.31 -10.97
C GLY A 666 30.75 13.02 -11.30
N MET A 667 31.43 12.41 -10.34
CA MET A 667 32.05 11.08 -10.50
C MET A 667 31.09 9.98 -10.06
N LYS A 668 30.87 9.02 -10.97
CA LYS A 668 30.06 7.82 -10.72
C LYS A 668 30.97 6.66 -10.34
N ASN A 669 30.71 6.04 -9.22
CA ASN A 669 31.41 4.86 -8.75
C ASN A 669 30.42 3.73 -8.48
N LEU A 670 30.72 2.56 -8.97
CA LEU A 670 29.96 1.34 -8.67
C LEU A 670 30.20 0.95 -7.21
N GLN A 671 29.14 0.58 -6.53
CA GLN A 671 29.19 0.06 -5.16
C GLN A 671 28.15 -1.05 -4.99
N ILE A 672 28.30 -1.83 -3.93
CA ILE A 672 27.27 -2.77 -3.48
C ILE A 672 26.77 -2.38 -2.09
N ILE A 673 25.50 -2.68 -1.83
CA ILE A 673 24.91 -2.52 -0.51
C ILE A 673 24.65 -3.90 0.06
N ILE A 674 25.31 -4.21 1.16
CA ILE A 674 25.24 -5.52 1.80
C ILE A 674 23.92 -5.63 2.56
N SER A 675 23.12 -6.63 2.21
CA SER A 675 21.91 -7.00 2.95
C SER A 675 22.20 -8.06 4.00
N HIS A 676 22.95 -9.10 3.62
CA HIS A 676 23.30 -10.23 4.48
C HIS A 676 24.75 -10.65 4.30
N TYR A 677 25.32 -11.22 5.33
CA TYR A 677 26.67 -11.79 5.32
C TYR A 677 26.71 -13.14 6.02
N SER A 678 27.66 -13.99 5.62
CA SER A 678 27.93 -15.26 6.28
C SER A 678 29.43 -15.54 6.28
N PHE A 679 29.90 -16.23 7.32
CA PHE A 679 31.30 -16.56 7.45
C PHE A 679 31.67 -17.77 6.60
N ILE A 680 32.81 -17.70 5.94
CA ILE A 680 33.35 -18.85 5.21
C ILE A 680 34.02 -19.77 6.22
N ARG A 681 33.45 -20.97 6.44
CA ARG A 681 34.08 -21.99 7.28
C ARG A 681 35.32 -22.50 6.58
N ASN A 682 36.48 -22.17 7.12
CA ASN A 682 37.70 -22.90 6.74
C ASN A 682 37.51 -24.37 7.16
N LYS A 683 37.55 -25.31 6.20
CA LYS A 683 37.42 -26.76 6.42
C LYS A 683 38.58 -27.35 7.26
N ASN A 684 39.47 -26.52 7.80
CA ASN A 684 40.68 -26.92 8.50
C ASN A 684 40.73 -26.49 10.00
N THR A 685 39.61 -26.19 10.61
CA THR A 685 39.47 -26.03 12.07
C THR A 685 38.38 -26.92 12.63
#